data_cdff7fe59618ca75f31524923e9617e8
#
_entry.id   cdff7fe59618ca75f31524923e9617e8
#
_cell.length_a   1.000
_cell.length_b   1.000
_cell.length_c   1.000
_cell.angle_alpha   90.00
_cell.angle_beta   90.00
_cell.angle_gamma   90.00
#
_symmetry.space_group_name_H-M   'P 1'
#
loop_
_entity.id
_entity.type
_entity.pdbx_description
1 polymer ?
#
loop_
_entity_poly.entity_id
_entity_poly.type
_entity_poly.pdbx_seq_one_letter_code
_entity_poly.pdbx_strand_id
1 'polypeptide(L)'
;MNKSLQDIRAEVVSSDIRTKSIAIEKATYLHSLGFNMNWASFHVVELMSTANVKYKRVGYLAACQSFGDDTDVVLLIPNLLKKDLASPNPAEAALAISCLANIVTPELSQTLVADVYSLLNNHKPDLRRRACLCLYKCFLRYPEALRPSFARLTECLEDDDQTVVQAAVTVLSELAMHNPKTYLPLAPKFYKLLTTSSSNWMTIKLVKVFGALTPLEPRLGKKLVGPLSEILETTSAKSLLYECIRTVVQGMTSQEKIVRQAVDKLKDMLEDTDPNIKFLALHALTFLLDSHPRIVAEHKGNIFGCLDHEDSNIQYCALKIVRGLVTKKTLMDTTAHLMGAMGRADAKFRDELVWSVIHICMSDRYALVTDFVWYLSVLADLIRVPSSSHGKLVGDQIIDVCLRVEVIRESAVGIMAPILIDPTLLEMTSVNKTVPDALKAIAWVVGEYAHYLTDHGELMHALTQQQVTQLPGPVQSIYIHSALKIYSNAVSAHLQATRGSDASVLVPETEDLADIRDIIGGKRLIPFMVSLNLEVRERSCQLKTILDAVQDAEDEEAGSGMALIEELANVFAEEIQPVSTKAQRKLTAPEDLNVNAPLSTEWDHLLESSDSESDDEYSGRKGKKGKKKSKGPKNVTDLFTVKKSKEQIAKEEKEARKMLANHKKKMGNYYLAPEAETGSSGRKSKKDSKAAAALTATDSAAMQAMQAHMAAHSLGGPVSRPSIKGEDDSSDEDEDFEEEAAMKTGGYQPTNAASKLHSNLVAYDPLKPSEGRGEGEMPTVEAYPRFDPYERDDTFNPFSV
;
A
#
# COMPACT_ATOMS: atom_id res chain seq x y z
N MET A 1 -27.00 -23.79 28.15
CA MET A 1 -27.15 -22.69 27.16
C MET A 1 -28.28 -22.95 26.17
N ASN A 2 -28.33 -24.06 25.40
CA ASN A 2 -29.43 -24.35 24.46
C ASN A 2 -30.82 -24.33 25.09
N LYS A 3 -30.98 -24.86 26.33
CA LYS A 3 -32.25 -24.81 27.07
C LYS A 3 -32.67 -23.38 27.38
N SER A 4 -31.73 -22.52 27.82
CA SER A 4 -32.00 -21.11 28.10
C SER A 4 -32.40 -20.32 26.85
N LEU A 5 -31.83 -20.64 25.67
CA LEU A 5 -32.25 -20.04 24.41
C LEU A 5 -33.66 -20.46 23.99
N GLN A 6 -34.03 -21.75 24.24
CA GLN A 6 -35.39 -22.22 23.98
C GLN A 6 -36.40 -21.55 24.91
N ASP A 7 -36.07 -21.41 26.21
CA ASP A 7 -36.90 -20.70 27.16
C ASP A 7 -37.12 -19.25 26.76
N ILE A 8 -36.05 -18.54 26.36
CA ILE A 8 -36.14 -17.14 25.87
C ILE A 8 -37.01 -17.05 24.62
N ARG A 9 -36.86 -17.98 23.65
CA ARG A 9 -37.69 -18.02 22.45
C ARG A 9 -39.19 -18.19 22.79
N ALA A 10 -39.51 -19.02 23.75
CA ALA A 10 -40.86 -19.21 24.19
C ALA A 10 -41.41 -17.97 24.92
N GLU A 11 -40.62 -17.33 25.79
CA GLU A 11 -40.99 -16.12 26.53
C GLU A 11 -41.20 -14.90 25.61
N VAL A 12 -40.37 -14.76 24.53
CA VAL A 12 -40.47 -13.62 23.56
C VAL A 12 -41.77 -13.66 22.78
N VAL A 13 -42.33 -14.82 22.50
CA VAL A 13 -43.62 -14.98 21.80
C VAL A 13 -44.83 -14.72 22.73
N SER A 14 -44.62 -14.64 24.04
CA SER A 14 -45.67 -14.41 25.02
C SER A 14 -46.50 -13.14 24.72
N SER A 15 -47.80 -13.20 24.95
CA SER A 15 -48.70 -12.06 24.88
C SER A 15 -48.52 -11.08 26.04
N ASP A 16 -47.94 -11.52 27.17
CA ASP A 16 -47.62 -10.66 28.29
C ASP A 16 -46.42 -9.77 28.00
N ILE A 17 -46.63 -8.46 27.90
CA ILE A 17 -45.60 -7.45 27.57
C ILE A 17 -44.47 -7.48 28.62
N ARG A 18 -44.75 -7.78 29.88
CA ARG A 18 -43.71 -7.83 30.92
C ARG A 18 -42.79 -9.00 30.69
N THR A 19 -43.33 -10.19 30.47
CA THR A 19 -42.56 -11.40 30.18
C THR A 19 -41.73 -11.22 28.89
N LYS A 20 -42.35 -10.67 27.82
CA LYS A 20 -41.68 -10.33 26.58
C LYS A 20 -40.50 -9.37 26.77
N SER A 21 -40.72 -8.30 27.60
CA SER A 21 -39.66 -7.32 27.90
C SER A 21 -38.45 -7.97 28.60
N ILE A 22 -38.68 -8.84 29.58
CA ILE A 22 -37.63 -9.56 30.28
C ILE A 22 -36.91 -10.52 29.34
N ALA A 23 -37.64 -11.18 28.45
CA ALA A 23 -37.07 -12.06 27.46
C ALA A 23 -36.16 -11.30 26.45
N ILE A 24 -36.56 -10.12 26.00
CA ILE A 24 -35.76 -9.24 25.14
C ILE A 24 -34.51 -8.73 25.89
N GLU A 25 -34.61 -8.38 27.19
CA GLU A 25 -33.42 -8.03 27.99
C GLU A 25 -32.43 -9.19 28.06
N LYS A 26 -32.89 -10.44 28.30
CA LYS A 26 -32.08 -11.64 28.31
C LYS A 26 -31.44 -11.87 26.92
N ALA A 27 -32.23 -11.74 25.84
CA ALA A 27 -31.73 -11.88 24.46
C ALA A 27 -30.67 -10.83 24.14
N THR A 28 -30.86 -9.58 24.53
CA THR A 28 -29.89 -8.49 24.35
C THR A 28 -28.60 -8.74 25.12
N TYR A 29 -28.70 -9.27 26.34
CA TYR A 29 -27.53 -9.68 27.10
C TYR A 29 -26.76 -10.82 26.42
N LEU A 30 -27.44 -11.84 25.89
CA LEU A 30 -26.81 -12.90 25.14
C LEU A 30 -26.17 -12.37 23.83
N HIS A 31 -26.82 -11.39 23.19
CA HIS A 31 -26.23 -10.72 22.03
C HIS A 31 -24.89 -10.03 22.37
N SER A 32 -24.83 -9.35 23.53
CA SER A 32 -23.58 -8.73 24.00
C SER A 32 -22.46 -9.72 24.29
N LEU A 33 -22.81 -10.99 24.53
CA LEU A 33 -21.86 -12.12 24.64
C LEU A 33 -21.49 -12.75 23.29
N GLY A 34 -22.03 -12.20 22.17
CA GLY A 34 -21.72 -12.66 20.82
C GLY A 34 -22.69 -13.68 20.21
N PHE A 35 -23.80 -13.99 20.86
CA PHE A 35 -24.80 -14.87 20.28
C PHE A 35 -25.70 -14.13 19.30
N ASN A 36 -25.93 -14.71 18.11
CA ASN A 36 -26.83 -14.11 17.14
C ASN A 36 -28.29 -14.14 17.61
N MET A 37 -28.91 -12.97 17.72
CA MET A 37 -30.27 -12.76 18.17
C MET A 37 -31.19 -12.18 17.10
N ASN A 38 -30.82 -12.24 15.81
CA ASN A 38 -31.61 -11.69 14.70
C ASN A 38 -33.04 -12.23 14.63
N TRP A 39 -33.26 -13.47 15.09
CA TRP A 39 -34.58 -14.06 15.20
C TRP A 39 -35.56 -13.31 16.13
N ALA A 40 -35.06 -12.47 17.08
CA ALA A 40 -35.87 -11.68 17.98
C ALA A 40 -36.18 -10.27 17.43
N SER A 41 -35.62 -9.88 16.29
CA SER A 41 -35.67 -8.50 15.76
C SER A 41 -37.12 -7.98 15.60
N PHE A 42 -38.03 -8.78 15.09
CA PHE A 42 -39.46 -8.41 14.99
C PHE A 42 -40.10 -8.12 16.34
N HIS A 43 -39.80 -8.92 17.35
CA HIS A 43 -40.34 -8.73 18.71
C HIS A 43 -39.71 -7.50 19.40
N VAL A 44 -38.50 -7.12 19.04
CA VAL A 44 -37.91 -5.86 19.47
C VAL A 44 -38.71 -4.67 18.91
N VAL A 45 -39.05 -4.67 17.61
CA VAL A 45 -39.90 -3.63 17.01
C VAL A 45 -41.28 -3.59 17.62
N GLU A 46 -41.85 -4.74 17.89
CA GLU A 46 -43.15 -4.83 18.62
C GLU A 46 -43.07 -4.16 19.99
N LEU A 47 -41.97 -4.41 20.75
CA LEU A 47 -41.79 -3.79 22.06
C LEU A 47 -41.54 -2.27 21.96
N MET A 48 -40.82 -1.81 20.92
CA MET A 48 -40.63 -0.37 20.63
C MET A 48 -41.97 0.34 20.40
N SER A 49 -42.97 -0.36 19.84
CA SER A 49 -44.29 0.20 19.51
C SER A 49 -45.23 0.37 20.72
N THR A 50 -44.87 -0.20 21.89
CA THR A 50 -45.70 -0.17 23.10
C THR A 50 -45.92 1.24 23.62
N ALA A 51 -47.10 1.49 24.24
CA ALA A 51 -47.41 2.78 24.87
C ALA A 51 -46.64 3.01 26.18
N ASN A 52 -46.24 1.95 26.87
CA ASN A 52 -45.57 2.08 28.16
C ASN A 52 -44.08 2.37 27.95
N VAL A 53 -43.66 3.57 28.36
CA VAL A 53 -42.25 4.05 28.18
C VAL A 53 -41.21 3.11 28.78
N LYS A 54 -41.52 2.36 29.86
CA LYS A 54 -40.53 1.39 30.43
C LYS A 54 -40.22 0.28 29.45
N TYR A 55 -41.23 -0.36 28.87
CA TYR A 55 -41.08 -1.44 27.93
C TYR A 55 -40.57 -0.93 26.57
N LYS A 56 -41.08 0.22 26.12
CA LYS A 56 -40.61 0.93 24.94
C LYS A 56 -39.08 1.14 25.00
N ARG A 57 -38.57 1.59 26.17
CA ARG A 57 -37.16 1.81 26.41
C ARG A 57 -36.33 0.54 26.21
N VAL A 58 -36.81 -0.61 26.71
CA VAL A 58 -36.12 -1.90 26.51
C VAL A 58 -36.05 -2.24 25.04
N GLY A 59 -37.14 -2.09 24.28
CA GLY A 59 -37.16 -2.29 22.83
C GLY A 59 -36.16 -1.39 22.11
N TYR A 60 -36.11 -0.09 22.41
CA TYR A 60 -35.17 0.85 21.82
C TYR A 60 -33.71 0.52 22.14
N LEU A 61 -33.40 0.12 23.37
CA LEU A 61 -32.06 -0.27 23.77
C LEU A 61 -31.61 -1.57 23.07
N ALA A 62 -32.52 -2.55 22.98
CA ALA A 62 -32.28 -3.79 22.25
C ALA A 62 -32.02 -3.50 20.77
N ALA A 63 -32.80 -2.65 20.12
CA ALA A 63 -32.58 -2.24 18.75
C ALA A 63 -31.22 -1.58 18.54
N CYS A 64 -30.81 -0.66 19.44
CA CYS A 64 -29.47 -0.04 19.38
C CYS A 64 -28.30 -1.02 19.39
N GLN A 65 -28.48 -2.17 20.05
CA GLN A 65 -27.42 -3.17 20.19
C GLN A 65 -27.47 -4.25 19.12
N SER A 66 -28.66 -4.62 18.64
CA SER A 66 -28.82 -5.79 17.78
C SER A 66 -29.10 -5.48 16.31
N PHE A 67 -29.52 -4.23 15.96
CA PHE A 67 -29.80 -3.87 14.58
C PHE A 67 -28.55 -3.33 13.91
N GLY A 68 -28.25 -3.87 12.73
CA GLY A 68 -27.18 -3.43 11.83
C GLY A 68 -27.73 -3.07 10.45
N ASP A 69 -26.85 -2.71 9.54
CA ASP A 69 -27.19 -2.37 8.16
C ASP A 69 -27.94 -3.51 7.43
N ASP A 70 -27.66 -4.78 7.80
CA ASP A 70 -28.22 -5.99 7.19
C ASP A 70 -29.50 -6.50 7.88
N THR A 71 -30.10 -5.71 8.79
CA THR A 71 -31.27 -6.16 9.54
C THR A 71 -32.56 -5.79 8.81
N ASP A 72 -33.26 -6.76 8.23
CA ASP A 72 -34.46 -6.54 7.40
C ASP A 72 -35.56 -5.71 8.10
N VAL A 73 -35.74 -5.89 9.40
CA VAL A 73 -36.80 -5.17 10.17
C VAL A 73 -36.54 -3.66 10.27
N VAL A 74 -35.35 -3.18 9.94
CA VAL A 74 -35.05 -1.73 9.94
C VAL A 74 -35.97 -0.97 8.99
N LEU A 75 -36.44 -1.59 7.92
CA LEU A 75 -37.39 -1.01 6.97
C LEU A 75 -38.79 -0.78 7.57
N LEU A 76 -39.12 -1.44 8.68
CA LEU A 76 -40.42 -1.33 9.33
C LEU A 76 -40.52 -0.18 10.35
N ILE A 77 -39.38 0.37 10.77
CA ILE A 77 -39.34 1.33 11.88
C ILE A 77 -39.38 2.83 11.51
N PRO A 78 -39.25 3.31 10.24
CA PRO A 78 -39.25 4.75 9.94
C PRO A 78 -40.44 5.48 10.48
N ASN A 79 -41.66 4.93 10.29
CA ASN A 79 -42.88 5.54 10.75
C ASN A 79 -43.02 5.55 12.29
N LEU A 80 -42.52 4.52 12.95
CA LEU A 80 -42.47 4.43 14.39
C LEU A 80 -41.52 5.50 14.97
N LEU A 81 -40.32 5.59 14.42
CA LEU A 81 -39.34 6.62 14.80
C LEU A 81 -39.91 8.02 14.57
N LYS A 82 -40.50 8.27 13.42
CA LYS A 82 -41.13 9.57 13.09
C LYS A 82 -42.21 9.97 14.10
N LYS A 83 -43.10 9.03 14.47
CA LYS A 83 -44.11 9.23 15.50
C LYS A 83 -43.48 9.58 16.84
N ASP A 84 -42.48 8.85 17.28
CA ASP A 84 -41.86 9.05 18.58
C ASP A 84 -40.95 10.31 18.60
N LEU A 85 -40.30 10.70 17.50
CA LEU A 85 -39.58 11.97 17.34
C LEU A 85 -40.54 13.17 17.53
N ALA A 86 -41.78 13.08 17.05
CA ALA A 86 -42.80 14.10 17.18
C ALA A 86 -43.59 14.02 18.52
N SER A 87 -43.25 13.07 19.40
CA SER A 87 -43.96 12.89 20.67
C SER A 87 -43.82 14.11 21.60
N PRO A 88 -44.93 14.55 22.27
CA PRO A 88 -44.84 15.58 23.30
C PRO A 88 -44.07 15.13 24.55
N ASN A 89 -43.89 13.81 24.71
CA ASN A 89 -43.13 13.25 25.80
C ASN A 89 -41.61 13.28 25.43
N PRO A 90 -40.79 14.10 26.10
CA PRO A 90 -39.39 14.24 25.78
C PRO A 90 -38.56 12.94 25.97
N ALA A 91 -39.04 12.03 26.83
CA ALA A 91 -38.38 10.76 27.03
C ALA A 91 -38.52 9.86 25.80
N GLU A 92 -39.67 9.85 25.13
CA GLU A 92 -39.88 9.09 23.90
C GLU A 92 -39.05 9.67 22.74
N ALA A 93 -39.10 11.00 22.57
CA ALA A 93 -38.28 11.68 21.56
C ALA A 93 -36.78 11.44 21.78
N ALA A 94 -36.31 11.48 23.02
CA ALA A 94 -34.93 11.21 23.37
C ALA A 94 -34.49 9.75 23.05
N LEU A 95 -35.41 8.78 23.29
CA LEU A 95 -35.17 7.37 22.93
C LEU A 95 -35.07 7.19 21.41
N ALA A 96 -36.03 7.80 20.67
CA ALA A 96 -36.05 7.72 19.20
C ALA A 96 -34.82 8.35 18.58
N ILE A 97 -34.37 9.54 19.03
CA ILE A 97 -33.16 10.20 18.56
C ILE A 97 -31.94 9.32 18.83
N SER A 98 -31.84 8.79 20.05
CA SER A 98 -30.69 7.97 20.45
C SER A 98 -30.63 6.66 19.65
N CYS A 99 -31.77 6.02 19.41
CA CYS A 99 -31.86 4.84 18.59
C CYS A 99 -31.47 5.14 17.14
N LEU A 100 -32.04 6.15 16.52
CA LEU A 100 -31.74 6.57 15.17
C LEU A 100 -30.24 6.82 15.00
N ALA A 101 -29.59 7.48 15.95
CA ALA A 101 -28.15 7.73 15.90
C ALA A 101 -27.27 6.45 15.88
N ASN A 102 -27.79 5.32 16.39
CA ASN A 102 -27.07 4.03 16.42
C ASN A 102 -27.36 3.14 15.21
N ILE A 103 -28.60 3.18 14.68
CA ILE A 103 -29.05 2.27 13.62
C ILE A 103 -29.20 2.98 12.26
N VAL A 104 -28.62 4.16 12.12
CA VAL A 104 -28.79 5.01 10.94
C VAL A 104 -28.31 4.33 9.66
N THR A 105 -29.23 4.13 8.69
CA THR A 105 -28.94 3.72 7.31
C THR A 105 -29.14 4.91 6.35
N PRO A 106 -28.69 4.83 5.09
CA PRO A 106 -28.95 5.89 4.10
C PRO A 106 -30.45 6.21 3.94
N GLU A 107 -31.30 5.19 3.92
CA GLU A 107 -32.76 5.32 3.75
C GLU A 107 -33.41 5.98 4.97
N LEU A 108 -33.01 5.55 6.19
CA LEU A 108 -33.47 6.18 7.44
C LEU A 108 -33.03 7.64 7.52
N SER A 109 -31.77 7.93 7.13
CA SER A 109 -31.25 9.29 7.10
C SER A 109 -32.09 10.18 6.17
N GLN A 110 -32.26 9.73 4.92
CA GLN A 110 -33.05 10.48 3.93
C GLN A 110 -34.49 10.75 4.41
N THR A 111 -35.12 9.78 5.07
CA THR A 111 -36.50 9.88 5.50
C THR A 111 -36.67 10.75 6.75
N LEU A 112 -35.77 10.69 7.73
CA LEU A 112 -35.95 11.23 9.07
C LEU A 112 -35.12 12.48 9.39
N VAL A 113 -34.15 12.86 8.51
CA VAL A 113 -33.28 14.01 8.76
C VAL A 113 -34.03 15.30 8.99
N ALA A 114 -35.16 15.53 8.28
CA ALA A 114 -36.01 16.71 8.44
C ALA A 114 -36.69 16.75 9.81
N ASP A 115 -37.14 15.60 10.31
CA ASP A 115 -37.77 15.49 11.64
C ASP A 115 -36.73 15.75 12.74
N VAL A 116 -35.50 15.18 12.62
CA VAL A 116 -34.39 15.45 13.55
C VAL A 116 -33.97 16.93 13.52
N TYR A 117 -33.90 17.53 12.32
CA TYR A 117 -33.59 18.94 12.14
C TYR A 117 -34.60 19.84 12.88
N SER A 118 -35.89 19.52 12.81
CA SER A 118 -36.95 20.28 13.51
C SER A 118 -36.74 20.33 15.04
N LEU A 119 -36.14 19.29 15.61
CA LEU A 119 -35.82 19.18 17.03
C LEU A 119 -34.69 20.11 17.52
N LEU A 120 -33.91 20.70 16.59
CA LEU A 120 -32.95 21.77 16.93
C LEU A 120 -33.64 23.04 17.44
N ASN A 121 -34.95 23.21 17.17
CA ASN A 121 -35.77 24.32 17.64
C ASN A 121 -36.57 23.99 18.92
N ASN A 122 -36.36 22.80 19.51
CA ASN A 122 -37.11 22.38 20.69
C ASN A 122 -36.73 23.22 21.94
N HIS A 123 -37.71 23.49 22.83
CA HIS A 123 -37.46 24.24 24.05
C HIS A 123 -36.51 23.54 25.02
N LYS A 124 -36.45 22.16 24.99
CA LYS A 124 -35.62 21.36 25.90
C LYS A 124 -34.20 21.23 25.35
N PRO A 125 -33.17 21.70 26.06
CA PRO A 125 -31.81 21.66 25.62
C PRO A 125 -31.31 20.24 25.41
N ASP A 126 -31.73 19.24 26.21
CA ASP A 126 -31.35 17.85 26.05
C ASP A 126 -31.75 17.28 24.67
N LEU A 127 -32.94 17.65 24.16
CA LEU A 127 -33.37 17.26 22.81
C LEU A 127 -32.56 17.97 21.72
N ARG A 128 -32.30 19.29 21.86
CA ARG A 128 -31.44 20.03 20.91
C ARG A 128 -30.06 19.43 20.86
N ARG A 129 -29.45 19.12 22.01
CA ARG A 129 -28.15 18.48 22.12
C ARG A 129 -28.09 17.13 21.38
N ARG A 130 -29.11 16.27 21.67
CA ARG A 130 -29.19 14.94 21.01
C ARG A 130 -29.43 15.06 19.52
N ALA A 131 -30.28 16.02 19.09
CA ALA A 131 -30.53 16.28 17.69
C ALA A 131 -29.25 16.71 16.94
N CYS A 132 -28.44 17.61 17.53
CA CYS A 132 -27.13 17.97 16.95
C CYS A 132 -26.26 16.72 16.69
N LEU A 133 -26.11 15.86 17.70
CA LEU A 133 -25.26 14.66 17.59
C LEU A 133 -25.85 13.62 16.63
N CYS A 134 -27.17 13.46 16.58
CA CYS A 134 -27.85 12.56 15.65
C CYS A 134 -27.68 13.03 14.19
N LEU A 135 -27.81 14.34 13.94
CA LEU A 135 -27.61 14.92 12.61
C LEU A 135 -26.23 14.61 12.04
N TYR A 136 -25.20 14.65 12.89
CA TYR A 136 -23.86 14.25 12.43
C TYR A 136 -23.83 12.83 11.89
N LYS A 137 -24.49 11.89 12.57
CA LYS A 137 -24.62 10.51 12.12
C LYS A 137 -25.41 10.40 10.81
N CYS A 138 -26.48 11.19 10.67
CA CYS A 138 -27.25 11.28 9.43
C CYS A 138 -26.40 11.82 8.28
N PHE A 139 -25.56 12.83 8.50
CA PHE A 139 -24.69 13.40 7.47
C PHE A 139 -23.62 12.40 6.97
N LEU A 140 -23.14 11.51 7.83
CA LEU A 140 -22.22 10.45 7.43
C LEU A 140 -22.85 9.44 6.46
N ARG A 141 -24.18 9.24 6.53
CA ARG A 141 -24.92 8.33 5.66
C ARG A 141 -25.65 9.04 4.51
N TYR A 142 -26.00 10.30 4.69
CA TYR A 142 -26.68 11.16 3.71
C TYR A 142 -26.08 12.58 3.75
N PRO A 143 -24.97 12.82 3.04
CA PRO A 143 -24.24 14.09 3.10
C PRO A 143 -25.02 15.30 2.57
N GLU A 144 -25.98 15.10 1.68
CA GLU A 144 -26.77 16.18 1.09
C GLU A 144 -27.57 16.97 2.13
N ALA A 145 -27.92 16.32 3.26
CA ALA A 145 -28.62 16.95 4.36
C ALA A 145 -27.79 18.00 5.13
N LEU A 146 -26.47 17.99 4.98
CA LEU A 146 -25.61 18.94 5.67
C LEU A 146 -25.86 20.38 5.24
N ARG A 147 -25.98 20.62 3.92
CA ARG A 147 -26.10 21.96 3.36
C ARG A 147 -27.31 22.77 3.91
N PRO A 148 -28.53 22.23 3.90
CA PRO A 148 -29.69 22.93 4.48
C PRO A 148 -29.61 23.05 6.02
N SER A 149 -28.91 22.15 6.71
CA SER A 149 -28.81 22.13 8.16
C SER A 149 -27.68 23.00 8.72
N PHE A 150 -26.73 23.42 7.89
CA PHE A 150 -25.51 24.10 8.30
C PHE A 150 -25.75 25.42 9.04
N ALA A 151 -26.65 26.26 8.54
CA ALA A 151 -26.95 27.55 9.15
C ALA A 151 -27.45 27.38 10.61
N ARG A 152 -28.40 26.48 10.85
CA ARG A 152 -28.92 26.21 12.17
C ARG A 152 -27.91 25.58 13.13
N LEU A 153 -27.08 24.67 12.64
CA LEU A 153 -25.97 24.13 13.43
C LEU A 153 -24.97 25.20 13.86
N THR A 154 -24.71 26.17 12.97
CA THR A 154 -23.83 27.31 13.29
C THR A 154 -24.48 28.23 14.37
N GLU A 155 -25.80 28.40 14.37
CA GLU A 155 -26.53 29.13 15.41
C GLU A 155 -26.45 28.42 16.76
N CYS A 156 -26.43 27.08 16.80
CA CYS A 156 -26.27 26.30 18.03
C CYS A 156 -24.91 26.54 18.73
N LEU A 157 -23.92 27.16 18.07
CA LEU A 157 -22.68 27.62 18.74
C LEU A 157 -22.91 28.82 19.69
N GLU A 158 -24.04 29.49 19.56
CA GLU A 158 -24.43 30.64 20.35
C GLU A 158 -25.70 30.35 21.19
N ASP A 159 -25.99 29.09 21.43
CA ASP A 159 -27.12 28.63 22.26
C ASP A 159 -26.91 29.02 23.74
N ASP A 160 -28.01 29.31 24.45
CA ASP A 160 -27.98 29.66 25.88
C ASP A 160 -27.47 28.50 26.74
N ASP A 161 -27.67 27.26 26.29
CA ASP A 161 -27.28 26.06 27.03
C ASP A 161 -25.91 25.55 26.58
N GLN A 162 -24.97 25.54 27.50
CA GLN A 162 -23.59 25.11 27.28
C GLN A 162 -23.46 23.67 26.74
N THR A 163 -24.41 22.78 27.08
CA THR A 163 -24.39 21.40 26.59
C THR A 163 -24.75 21.30 25.11
N VAL A 164 -25.61 22.20 24.62
CA VAL A 164 -25.92 22.32 23.18
C VAL A 164 -24.74 22.88 22.42
N VAL A 165 -24.09 23.94 22.96
CA VAL A 165 -22.84 24.49 22.38
C VAL A 165 -21.76 23.43 22.28
N GLN A 166 -21.56 22.63 23.33
CA GLN A 166 -20.57 21.53 23.28
C GLN A 166 -20.88 20.47 22.20
N ALA A 167 -22.17 20.14 22.01
CA ALA A 167 -22.60 19.23 20.98
C ALA A 167 -22.37 19.83 19.58
N ALA A 168 -22.72 21.10 19.39
CA ALA A 168 -22.50 21.81 18.13
C ALA A 168 -20.98 21.92 17.79
N VAL A 169 -20.14 22.27 18.78
CA VAL A 169 -18.68 22.27 18.64
C VAL A 169 -18.17 20.88 18.24
N THR A 170 -18.67 19.83 18.90
CA THR A 170 -18.26 18.44 18.59
C THR A 170 -18.58 18.10 17.14
N VAL A 171 -19.80 18.37 16.68
CA VAL A 171 -20.24 18.08 15.31
C VAL A 171 -19.45 18.90 14.29
N LEU A 172 -19.39 20.20 14.50
CA LEU A 172 -18.68 21.10 13.55
C LEU A 172 -17.17 20.84 13.54
N SER A 173 -16.59 20.40 14.67
CA SER A 173 -15.18 20.04 14.71
C SER A 173 -14.89 18.81 13.85
N GLU A 174 -15.70 17.75 13.96
CA GLU A 174 -15.52 16.55 13.16
C GLU A 174 -15.76 16.84 11.65
N LEU A 175 -16.77 17.66 11.31
CA LEU A 175 -17.02 18.08 9.94
C LEU A 175 -15.87 18.95 9.38
N ALA A 176 -15.30 19.85 10.21
CA ALA A 176 -14.17 20.69 9.82
C ALA A 176 -12.87 19.89 9.58
N MET A 177 -12.71 18.75 10.25
CA MET A 177 -11.57 17.84 9.99
C MET A 177 -11.63 17.24 8.58
N HIS A 178 -12.84 16.96 8.08
CA HIS A 178 -13.01 16.42 6.72
C HIS A 178 -12.87 17.49 5.63
N ASN A 179 -13.39 18.69 5.84
CA ASN A 179 -13.29 19.79 4.86
C ASN A 179 -13.02 21.15 5.54
N PRO A 180 -11.77 21.41 5.95
CA PRO A 180 -11.43 22.59 6.72
C PRO A 180 -11.72 23.90 5.98
N LYS A 181 -11.60 23.94 4.64
CA LYS A 181 -11.82 25.16 3.84
C LYS A 181 -13.20 25.76 4.04
N THR A 182 -14.25 24.93 4.11
CA THR A 182 -15.63 25.37 4.27
C THR A 182 -15.89 26.01 5.65
N TYR A 183 -15.15 25.55 6.67
CA TYR A 183 -15.36 25.98 8.07
C TYR A 183 -14.44 27.11 8.52
N LEU A 184 -13.52 27.55 7.67
CA LEU A 184 -12.62 28.69 7.96
C LEU A 184 -13.36 29.97 8.36
N PRO A 185 -14.52 30.36 7.79
CA PRO A 185 -15.29 31.52 8.24
C PRO A 185 -15.80 31.44 9.69
N LEU A 186 -15.88 30.24 10.28
CA LEU A 186 -16.28 30.04 11.67
C LEU A 186 -15.11 30.21 12.67
N ALA A 187 -13.87 30.37 12.19
CA ALA A 187 -12.71 30.53 13.05
C ALA A 187 -12.84 31.63 14.12
N PRO A 188 -13.45 32.82 13.87
CA PRO A 188 -13.65 33.81 14.91
C PRO A 188 -14.61 33.34 16.04
N LYS A 189 -15.67 32.57 15.73
CA LYS A 189 -16.58 32.00 16.71
C LYS A 189 -15.88 30.94 17.56
N PHE A 190 -15.12 30.05 16.92
CA PHE A 190 -14.30 29.04 17.60
C PHE A 190 -13.24 29.67 18.50
N TYR A 191 -12.60 30.77 18.06
CA TYR A 191 -11.61 31.48 18.87
C TYR A 191 -12.24 32.09 20.13
N LYS A 192 -13.40 32.73 20.00
CA LYS A 192 -14.16 33.25 21.14
C LYS A 192 -14.48 32.12 22.14
N LEU A 193 -14.97 31.00 21.66
CA LEU A 193 -15.27 29.82 22.49
C LEU A 193 -14.02 29.24 23.16
N LEU A 194 -12.87 29.22 22.46
CA LEU A 194 -11.60 28.76 23.03
C LEU A 194 -11.15 29.61 24.23
N THR A 195 -11.29 30.92 24.14
CA THR A 195 -10.86 31.85 25.19
C THR A 195 -11.86 31.94 26.37
N THR A 196 -13.14 31.54 26.17
CA THR A 196 -14.17 31.60 27.22
C THR A 196 -14.47 30.23 27.84
N SER A 197 -13.99 29.15 27.26
CA SER A 197 -14.29 27.79 27.74
C SER A 197 -13.52 27.42 29.00
N SER A 198 -14.24 26.87 29.98
CA SER A 198 -13.65 26.25 31.17
C SER A 198 -13.60 24.72 31.09
N SER A 199 -14.16 24.12 30.02
CA SER A 199 -14.24 22.67 29.86
C SER A 199 -13.09 22.15 29.02
N ASN A 200 -12.19 21.33 29.60
CA ASN A 200 -11.09 20.68 28.88
C ASN A 200 -11.57 19.92 27.65
N TRP A 201 -12.73 19.25 27.73
CA TRP A 201 -13.28 18.49 26.62
C TRP A 201 -13.65 19.40 25.42
N MET A 202 -14.26 20.54 25.67
CA MET A 202 -14.58 21.52 24.62
C MET A 202 -13.30 22.15 24.04
N THR A 203 -12.35 22.48 24.92
CA THR A 203 -11.05 23.03 24.52
C THR A 203 -10.28 22.06 23.61
N ILE A 204 -10.25 20.76 23.92
CA ILE A 204 -9.67 19.72 23.06
C ILE A 204 -10.28 19.75 21.65
N LYS A 205 -11.62 19.81 21.56
CA LYS A 205 -12.31 19.84 20.25
C LYS A 205 -11.98 21.12 19.47
N LEU A 206 -11.95 22.26 20.13
CA LEU A 206 -11.61 23.54 19.51
C LEU A 206 -10.16 23.58 19.05
N VAL A 207 -9.22 23.12 19.86
CA VAL A 207 -7.80 23.02 19.50
C VAL A 207 -7.61 22.10 18.28
N LYS A 208 -8.31 20.96 18.26
CA LYS A 208 -8.30 20.04 17.13
C LYS A 208 -8.77 20.70 15.82
N VAL A 209 -9.85 21.47 15.87
CA VAL A 209 -10.33 22.28 14.71
C VAL A 209 -9.25 23.24 14.25
N PHE A 210 -8.63 23.97 15.19
CA PHE A 210 -7.56 24.89 14.81
C PHE A 210 -6.35 24.19 14.20
N GLY A 211 -6.04 22.96 14.61
CA GLY A 211 -5.03 22.13 13.97
C GLY A 211 -5.31 21.91 12.48
N ALA A 212 -6.58 21.73 12.10
CA ALA A 212 -7.00 21.58 10.72
C ALA A 212 -7.06 22.91 9.95
N LEU A 213 -7.38 24.04 10.63
CA LEU A 213 -7.53 25.35 9.97
C LEU A 213 -6.21 26.11 9.80
N THR A 214 -5.25 25.96 10.71
CA THR A 214 -3.98 26.72 10.71
C THR A 214 -3.12 26.51 9.48
N PRO A 215 -3.02 25.32 8.86
CA PRO A 215 -2.27 25.16 7.62
C PRO A 215 -2.85 25.97 6.45
N LEU A 216 -4.18 26.23 6.47
CA LEU A 216 -4.87 26.98 5.42
C LEU A 216 -4.75 28.50 5.60
N GLU A 217 -4.68 28.99 6.84
CA GLU A 217 -4.58 30.41 7.17
C GLU A 217 -3.48 30.67 8.22
N PRO A 218 -2.24 30.96 7.80
CA PRO A 218 -1.10 31.16 8.69
C PRO A 218 -1.27 32.32 9.68
N ARG A 219 -2.16 33.30 9.37
CA ARG A 219 -2.46 34.42 10.29
C ARG A 219 -3.18 33.95 11.53
N LEU A 220 -3.97 32.88 11.42
CA LEU A 220 -4.67 32.25 12.54
C LEU A 220 -3.63 31.66 13.52
N GLY A 221 -2.60 31.00 13.03
CA GLY A 221 -1.50 30.47 13.84
C GLY A 221 -0.87 31.54 14.72
N LYS A 222 -0.59 32.73 14.18
CA LYS A 222 -0.02 33.85 14.97
C LYS A 222 -0.93 34.29 16.14
N LYS A 223 -2.25 34.25 15.98
CA LYS A 223 -3.19 34.59 17.04
C LYS A 223 -3.32 33.50 18.11
N LEU A 224 -3.10 32.25 17.72
CA LEU A 224 -3.22 31.11 18.62
C LEU A 224 -1.98 30.91 19.51
N VAL A 225 -0.82 31.50 19.19
CA VAL A 225 0.42 31.34 19.98
C VAL A 225 0.18 31.65 21.46
N GLY A 226 -0.48 32.76 21.79
CA GLY A 226 -0.75 33.15 23.18
C GLY A 226 -1.59 32.13 23.95
N PRO A 227 -2.84 31.87 23.53
CA PRO A 227 -3.69 30.90 24.22
C PRO A 227 -3.12 29.49 24.28
N LEU A 228 -2.45 29.01 23.22
CA LEU A 228 -1.87 27.67 23.24
C LEU A 228 -0.64 27.58 24.13
N SER A 229 0.24 28.62 24.18
CA SER A 229 1.35 28.67 25.14
C SER A 229 0.86 28.63 26.59
N GLU A 230 -0.18 29.38 26.90
CA GLU A 230 -0.79 29.36 28.22
C GLU A 230 -1.31 27.97 28.60
N ILE A 231 -2.01 27.30 27.69
CA ILE A 231 -2.50 25.93 27.89
C ILE A 231 -1.33 24.95 28.08
N LEU A 232 -0.27 25.04 27.25
CA LEU A 232 0.91 24.17 27.36
C LEU A 232 1.64 24.34 28.72
N GLU A 233 1.60 25.51 29.32
CA GLU A 233 2.25 25.80 30.59
C GLU A 233 1.38 25.38 31.79
N THR A 234 0.06 25.61 31.71
CA THR A 234 -0.84 25.50 32.87
C THR A 234 -1.56 24.17 32.99
N THR A 235 -1.76 23.44 31.86
CA THR A 235 -2.61 22.24 31.91
C THR A 235 -1.87 21.02 32.48
N SER A 236 -2.56 20.30 33.39
CA SER A 236 -2.14 18.97 33.85
C SER A 236 -2.84 17.83 33.10
N ALA A 237 -3.83 18.15 32.25
CA ALA A 237 -4.59 17.16 31.49
C ALA A 237 -3.78 16.69 30.27
N LYS A 238 -3.19 15.48 30.34
CA LYS A 238 -2.32 14.91 29.29
C LYS A 238 -2.99 14.88 27.91
N SER A 239 -4.31 14.64 27.82
CA SER A 239 -5.07 14.64 26.56
C SER A 239 -5.18 16.02 25.92
N LEU A 240 -5.40 17.07 26.72
CA LEU A 240 -5.42 18.45 26.22
C LEU A 240 -4.01 18.89 25.81
N LEU A 241 -3.01 18.57 26.64
CA LEU A 241 -1.60 18.84 26.36
C LEU A 241 -1.19 18.26 25.01
N TYR A 242 -1.52 16.99 24.79
CA TYR A 242 -1.18 16.32 23.54
C TYR A 242 -1.87 16.97 22.32
N GLU A 243 -3.17 17.30 22.42
CA GLU A 243 -3.86 17.91 21.27
C GLU A 243 -3.35 19.33 20.98
N CYS A 244 -2.92 20.08 22.00
CA CYS A 244 -2.21 21.36 21.82
C CYS A 244 -0.88 21.16 21.10
N ILE A 245 -0.06 20.21 21.56
CA ILE A 245 1.21 19.85 20.91
C ILE A 245 1.00 19.47 19.46
N ARG A 246 0.02 18.57 19.20
CA ARG A 246 -0.32 18.14 17.86
C ARG A 246 -0.71 19.29 16.95
N THR A 247 -1.54 20.22 17.43
CA THR A 247 -1.95 21.41 16.67
C THR A 247 -0.75 22.31 16.33
N VAL A 248 0.17 22.49 17.28
CA VAL A 248 1.39 23.28 17.08
C VAL A 248 2.28 22.64 16.03
N VAL A 249 2.50 21.32 16.15
CA VAL A 249 3.39 20.54 15.30
C VAL A 249 2.86 20.41 13.87
N GLN A 250 1.56 20.26 13.68
CA GLN A 250 0.95 20.10 12.36
C GLN A 250 0.66 21.46 11.67
N GLY A 251 0.22 22.45 12.43
CA GLY A 251 -0.32 23.69 11.86
C GLY A 251 0.51 24.95 12.07
N MET A 252 1.50 24.93 12.98
CA MET A 252 2.20 26.13 13.42
C MET A 252 3.72 26.00 13.34
N THR A 253 4.24 25.16 12.46
CA THR A 253 5.67 24.87 12.31
C THR A 253 6.53 26.11 12.07
N SER A 254 5.95 27.19 11.50
CA SER A 254 6.64 28.48 11.30
C SER A 254 6.89 29.29 12.59
N GLN A 255 6.28 28.88 13.71
CA GLN A 255 6.38 29.59 15.00
C GLN A 255 7.38 28.88 15.94
N GLU A 256 8.68 29.05 15.72
CA GLU A 256 9.74 28.31 16.40
C GLU A 256 9.62 28.32 17.93
N LYS A 257 9.20 29.45 18.54
CA LYS A 257 9.09 29.58 20.00
C LYS A 257 8.11 28.55 20.60
N ILE A 258 6.90 28.45 20.05
CA ILE A 258 5.89 27.52 20.56
C ILE A 258 6.21 26.06 20.18
N VAL A 259 6.89 25.86 19.04
CA VAL A 259 7.38 24.53 18.64
C VAL A 259 8.39 24.01 19.67
N ARG A 260 9.34 24.83 20.14
CA ARG A 260 10.28 24.45 21.19
C ARG A 260 9.56 24.10 22.49
N GLN A 261 8.60 24.94 22.93
CA GLN A 261 7.79 24.63 24.12
C GLN A 261 7.04 23.30 23.98
N ALA A 262 6.50 23.02 22.80
CA ALA A 262 5.82 21.74 22.53
C ALA A 262 6.79 20.56 22.60
N VAL A 263 8.01 20.71 22.07
CA VAL A 263 9.02 19.64 22.09
C VAL A 263 9.57 19.39 23.49
N ASP A 264 9.74 20.43 24.32
CA ASP A 264 10.11 20.25 25.73
C ASP A 264 9.07 19.40 26.48
N LYS A 265 7.77 19.63 26.20
CA LYS A 265 6.69 18.81 26.75
C LYS A 265 6.65 17.39 26.17
N LEU A 266 7.02 17.21 24.90
CA LEU A 266 7.16 15.86 24.30
C LEU A 266 8.27 15.07 24.95
N LYS A 267 9.35 15.71 25.37
CA LYS A 267 10.42 15.06 26.13
C LYS A 267 9.88 14.45 27.42
N ASP A 268 9.13 15.25 28.20
CA ASP A 268 8.50 14.77 29.45
C ASP A 268 7.58 13.57 29.18
N MET A 269 6.85 13.58 28.06
CA MET A 269 5.97 12.49 27.65
C MET A 269 6.73 11.23 27.17
N LEU A 270 7.93 11.38 26.59
CA LEU A 270 8.77 10.23 26.21
C LEU A 270 9.35 9.51 27.43
N GLU A 271 9.55 10.22 28.54
CA GLU A 271 10.05 9.68 29.80
C GLU A 271 8.92 9.09 30.68
N ASP A 272 7.65 9.27 30.29
CA ASP A 272 6.48 8.73 31.02
C ASP A 272 6.50 7.20 31.07
N THR A 273 5.95 6.63 32.12
CA THR A 273 5.84 5.16 32.31
C THR A 273 4.75 4.53 31.44
N ASP A 274 3.75 5.32 31.01
CA ASP A 274 2.63 4.85 30.18
C ASP A 274 3.07 4.68 28.71
N PRO A 275 3.04 3.46 28.14
CA PRO A 275 3.41 3.23 26.75
C PRO A 275 2.54 3.99 25.76
N ASN A 276 1.26 4.24 26.09
CA ASN A 276 0.38 5.03 25.19
C ASN A 276 0.86 6.48 25.09
N ILE A 277 1.33 7.07 26.16
CA ILE A 277 1.84 8.44 26.16
C ILE A 277 3.17 8.52 25.40
N LYS A 278 4.06 7.54 25.58
CA LYS A 278 5.28 7.43 24.78
C LYS A 278 4.99 7.31 23.28
N PHE A 279 4.03 6.45 22.91
CA PHE A 279 3.62 6.32 21.52
C PHE A 279 3.11 7.64 20.94
N LEU A 280 2.24 8.34 21.66
CA LEU A 280 1.72 9.64 21.24
C LEU A 280 2.84 10.69 21.08
N ALA A 281 3.81 10.69 21.97
CA ALA A 281 4.96 11.60 21.88
C ALA A 281 5.82 11.32 20.64
N LEU A 282 6.16 10.05 20.40
CA LEU A 282 6.87 9.63 19.19
C LEU A 282 6.08 9.99 17.93
N HIS A 283 4.78 9.71 17.93
CA HIS A 283 3.91 10.03 16.81
C HIS A 283 3.88 11.54 16.51
N ALA A 284 3.84 12.39 17.54
CA ALA A 284 3.93 13.85 17.37
C ALA A 284 5.30 14.29 16.79
N LEU A 285 6.39 13.65 17.21
CA LEU A 285 7.72 13.93 16.68
C LEU A 285 7.84 13.56 15.19
N THR A 286 7.09 12.57 14.70
CA THR A 286 7.13 12.25 13.25
C THR A 286 6.66 13.41 12.37
N PHE A 287 5.74 14.26 12.84
CA PHE A 287 5.28 15.42 12.09
C PHE A 287 6.30 16.57 12.05
N LEU A 288 7.23 16.61 13.02
CA LEU A 288 8.29 17.62 13.06
C LEU A 288 9.52 17.23 12.22
N LEU A 289 9.58 15.97 11.80
CA LEU A 289 10.76 15.42 11.14
C LEU A 289 11.14 16.20 9.87
N ASP A 290 10.14 16.52 9.03
CA ASP A 290 10.36 17.23 7.78
C ASP A 290 10.64 18.72 7.98
N SER A 291 10.01 19.35 8.97
CA SER A 291 10.11 20.79 9.20
C SER A 291 11.25 21.18 10.12
N HIS A 292 11.51 20.40 11.18
CA HIS A 292 12.48 20.70 12.24
C HIS A 292 13.33 19.47 12.63
N PRO A 293 14.04 18.82 11.69
CA PRO A 293 14.81 17.60 11.98
C PRO A 293 15.89 17.81 13.05
N ARG A 294 16.45 19.01 13.18
CA ARG A 294 17.46 19.33 14.18
C ARG A 294 16.91 19.25 15.61
N ILE A 295 15.69 19.77 15.82
CA ILE A 295 15.03 19.74 17.13
C ILE A 295 14.72 18.30 17.52
N VAL A 296 14.23 17.49 16.56
CA VAL A 296 13.97 16.04 16.79
C VAL A 296 15.28 15.29 17.11
N ALA A 297 16.38 15.65 16.46
CA ALA A 297 17.70 15.02 16.68
C ALA A 297 18.27 15.28 18.09
N GLU A 298 17.86 16.34 18.78
CA GLU A 298 18.25 16.60 20.18
C GLU A 298 17.75 15.49 21.13
N HIS A 299 16.66 14.79 20.77
CA HIS A 299 16.07 13.68 21.53
C HIS A 299 16.48 12.28 21.03
N LYS A 300 17.52 12.19 20.19
CA LYS A 300 17.99 10.94 19.58
C LYS A 300 18.18 9.82 20.61
N GLY A 301 18.74 10.09 21.79
CA GLY A 301 18.96 9.08 22.82
C GLY A 301 17.68 8.40 23.30
N ASN A 302 16.64 9.18 23.62
CA ASN A 302 15.34 8.67 24.06
C ASN A 302 14.64 7.87 22.92
N ILE A 303 14.76 8.33 21.68
CA ILE A 303 14.17 7.68 20.50
C ILE A 303 14.86 6.32 20.27
N PHE A 304 16.19 6.24 20.35
CA PHE A 304 16.91 4.97 20.20
C PHE A 304 16.58 3.98 21.33
N GLY A 305 16.40 4.46 22.56
CA GLY A 305 15.94 3.63 23.68
C GLY A 305 14.56 3.01 23.44
N CYS A 306 13.70 3.65 22.65
CA CYS A 306 12.38 3.11 22.28
C CYS A 306 12.44 1.97 21.25
N LEU A 307 13.56 1.72 20.57
CA LEU A 307 13.72 0.56 19.68
C LEU A 307 13.76 -0.77 20.45
N ASP A 308 14.17 -0.73 21.70
CA ASP A 308 14.25 -1.91 22.59
C ASP A 308 12.99 -2.04 23.50
N HIS A 309 11.91 -1.30 23.21
CA HIS A 309 10.68 -1.33 24.00
C HIS A 309 9.88 -2.61 23.73
N GLU A 310 9.10 -3.07 24.74
CA GLU A 310 8.27 -4.29 24.61
C GLU A 310 7.10 -4.14 23.63
N ASP A 311 6.57 -2.91 23.46
CA ASP A 311 5.47 -2.61 22.54
C ASP A 311 5.98 -2.35 21.12
N SER A 312 5.56 -3.20 20.19
CA SER A 312 5.94 -3.10 18.77
C SER A 312 5.52 -1.78 18.11
N ASN A 313 4.38 -1.17 18.51
CA ASN A 313 3.96 0.12 17.93
C ASN A 313 4.96 1.25 18.27
N ILE A 314 5.51 1.21 19.49
CA ILE A 314 6.54 2.15 19.92
C ILE A 314 7.82 1.92 19.13
N GLN A 315 8.22 0.66 18.95
CA GLN A 315 9.39 0.28 18.14
C GLN A 315 9.28 0.77 16.70
N TYR A 316 8.14 0.51 16.01
CA TYR A 316 7.92 0.96 14.64
C TYR A 316 7.89 2.48 14.51
N CYS A 317 7.28 3.18 15.48
CA CYS A 317 7.24 4.64 15.47
C CYS A 317 8.64 5.24 15.67
N ALA A 318 9.42 4.69 16.60
CA ALA A 318 10.82 5.08 16.83
C ALA A 318 11.68 4.83 15.59
N LEU A 319 11.55 3.66 14.96
CA LEU A 319 12.26 3.29 13.73
C LEU A 319 11.96 4.27 12.58
N LYS A 320 10.70 4.67 12.42
CA LYS A 320 10.30 5.68 11.43
C LYS A 320 11.03 7.01 11.63
N ILE A 321 11.15 7.46 12.89
CA ILE A 321 11.87 8.71 13.20
C ILE A 321 13.36 8.53 12.94
N VAL A 322 13.94 7.41 13.39
CA VAL A 322 15.37 7.10 13.18
C VAL A 322 15.70 7.15 11.69
N ARG A 323 14.87 6.54 10.83
CA ARG A 323 15.06 6.57 9.36
C ARG A 323 15.11 7.99 8.80
N GLY A 324 14.27 8.88 9.28
CA GLY A 324 14.23 10.27 8.81
C GLY A 324 15.34 11.17 9.39
N LEU A 325 16.01 10.76 10.49
CA LEU A 325 17.09 11.52 11.09
C LEU A 325 18.48 11.16 10.55
N VAL A 326 18.58 10.16 9.67
CA VAL A 326 19.87 9.72 9.14
C VAL A 326 20.47 10.79 8.24
N THR A 327 21.76 11.07 8.45
CA THR A 327 22.58 11.95 7.64
C THR A 327 23.84 11.21 7.19
N LYS A 328 24.55 11.74 6.18
CA LYS A 328 25.83 11.15 5.72
C LYS A 328 26.83 10.90 6.86
N LYS A 329 26.83 11.74 7.90
CA LYS A 329 27.76 11.61 9.04
C LYS A 329 27.31 10.58 10.08
N THR A 330 26.00 10.35 10.19
CA THR A 330 25.42 9.48 11.22
C THR A 330 25.00 8.12 10.67
N LEU A 331 25.15 7.89 9.37
CA LEU A 331 24.72 6.66 8.71
C LEU A 331 25.32 5.42 9.35
N MET A 332 26.65 5.39 9.45
CA MET A 332 27.37 4.21 9.97
C MET A 332 26.99 3.93 11.43
N ASP A 333 26.97 4.95 12.29
CA ASP A 333 26.58 4.80 13.69
C ASP A 333 25.13 4.34 13.83
N THR A 334 24.22 4.94 13.04
CA THR A 334 22.81 4.55 13.08
C THR A 334 22.62 3.12 12.61
N THR A 335 23.29 2.71 11.53
CA THR A 335 23.23 1.33 11.03
C THR A 335 23.78 0.35 12.07
N ALA A 336 24.90 0.66 12.73
CA ALA A 336 25.44 -0.17 13.80
C ALA A 336 24.44 -0.36 14.96
N HIS A 337 23.72 0.72 15.36
CA HIS A 337 22.67 0.62 16.36
C HIS A 337 21.48 -0.26 15.91
N LEU A 338 21.04 -0.12 14.65
CA LEU A 338 19.96 -0.94 14.10
C LEU A 338 20.37 -2.41 14.01
N MET A 339 21.60 -2.71 13.58
CA MET A 339 22.16 -4.07 13.57
C MET A 339 22.21 -4.67 14.98
N GLY A 340 22.64 -3.89 15.99
CA GLY A 340 22.63 -4.29 17.40
C GLY A 340 21.22 -4.59 17.93
N ALA A 341 20.21 -3.82 17.51
CA ALA A 341 18.81 -4.05 17.87
C ALA A 341 18.25 -5.34 17.25
N MET A 342 18.69 -5.76 16.05
CA MET A 342 18.24 -6.99 15.38
C MET A 342 18.47 -8.25 16.24
N GLY A 343 19.54 -8.28 17.04
CA GLY A 343 19.85 -9.41 17.90
C GLY A 343 18.83 -9.62 19.04
N ARG A 344 18.14 -8.55 19.45
CA ARG A 344 17.17 -8.56 20.56
C ARG A 344 15.71 -8.55 20.06
N ALA A 345 15.50 -8.16 18.83
CA ALA A 345 14.17 -7.98 18.22
C ALA A 345 13.45 -9.31 17.96
N ASP A 346 12.13 -9.28 18.03
CA ASP A 346 11.30 -10.37 17.54
C ASP A 346 11.39 -10.53 16.01
N ALA A 347 10.95 -11.65 15.46
CA ALA A 347 11.15 -11.98 14.05
C ALA A 347 10.56 -10.92 13.09
N LYS A 348 9.39 -10.36 13.40
CA LYS A 348 8.72 -9.36 12.55
C LYS A 348 9.45 -8.02 12.57
N PHE A 349 9.80 -7.55 13.76
CA PHE A 349 10.51 -6.28 13.89
C PHE A 349 11.93 -6.36 13.35
N ARG A 350 12.59 -7.52 13.52
CA ARG A 350 13.91 -7.80 12.93
C ARG A 350 13.89 -7.68 11.42
N ASP A 351 12.89 -8.24 10.77
CA ASP A 351 12.72 -8.14 9.33
C ASP A 351 12.53 -6.70 8.86
N GLU A 352 11.73 -5.90 9.59
CA GLU A 352 11.57 -4.47 9.32
C GLU A 352 12.86 -3.66 9.54
N LEU A 353 13.69 -4.06 10.53
CA LEU A 353 15.02 -3.45 10.72
C LEU A 353 15.94 -3.73 9.53
N VAL A 354 15.96 -4.96 9.00
CA VAL A 354 16.71 -5.33 7.79
C VAL A 354 16.27 -4.46 6.62
N TRP A 355 14.96 -4.40 6.37
CA TRP A 355 14.41 -3.56 5.32
C TRP A 355 14.78 -2.09 5.50
N SER A 356 14.72 -1.58 6.73
CA SER A 356 15.02 -0.18 7.03
C SER A 356 16.47 0.18 6.76
N VAL A 357 17.44 -0.70 7.13
CA VAL A 357 18.87 -0.49 6.83
C VAL A 357 19.09 -0.39 5.33
N ILE A 358 18.53 -1.32 4.55
CA ILE A 358 18.67 -1.31 3.11
C ILE A 358 18.03 -0.05 2.52
N HIS A 359 16.82 0.29 2.96
CA HIS A 359 16.08 1.44 2.46
C HIS A 359 16.79 2.78 2.75
N ILE A 360 17.38 2.94 3.93
CA ILE A 360 18.18 4.13 4.27
C ILE A 360 19.38 4.24 3.31
N CYS A 361 20.10 3.15 3.09
CA CYS A 361 21.29 3.16 2.23
C CYS A 361 20.94 3.41 0.75
N MET A 362 19.86 2.80 0.23
CA MET A 362 19.47 2.96 -1.17
C MET A 362 18.75 4.28 -1.48
N SER A 363 18.36 5.04 -0.45
CA SER A 363 17.61 6.29 -0.63
C SER A 363 18.38 7.29 -1.50
N ASP A 364 17.65 8.05 -2.34
CA ASP A 364 18.20 9.07 -3.25
C ASP A 364 19.41 8.58 -4.07
N ARG A 365 19.38 7.32 -4.53
CA ARG A 365 20.46 6.70 -5.30
C ARG A 365 21.77 6.64 -4.51
N TYR A 366 21.72 6.13 -3.31
CA TYR A 366 22.85 6.00 -2.37
C TYR A 366 23.49 7.34 -1.94
N ALA A 367 22.72 8.44 -1.96
CA ALA A 367 23.25 9.77 -1.62
C ALA A 367 23.84 9.86 -0.21
N LEU A 368 23.40 9.01 0.71
CA LEU A 368 23.90 8.97 2.09
C LEU A 368 25.13 8.10 2.25
N VAL A 369 25.38 7.12 1.36
CA VAL A 369 26.49 6.18 1.44
C VAL A 369 27.78 6.88 0.98
N THR A 370 28.76 6.95 1.86
CA THR A 370 30.09 7.53 1.57
C THR A 370 31.14 6.48 1.32
N ASP A 371 30.96 5.26 1.86
CA ASP A 371 31.83 4.12 1.72
C ASP A 371 31.00 2.89 1.28
N PHE A 372 31.19 2.47 0.06
CA PHE A 372 30.50 1.31 -0.51
C PHE A 372 31.09 -0.02 -0.05
N VAL A 373 32.37 -0.08 0.33
CA VAL A 373 32.97 -1.29 0.90
C VAL A 373 32.33 -1.60 2.25
N TRP A 374 32.17 -0.57 3.11
CA TRP A 374 31.39 -0.69 4.34
C TRP A 374 29.96 -1.16 4.07
N TYR A 375 29.30 -0.61 3.05
CA TYR A 375 27.91 -1.02 2.73
C TYR A 375 27.83 -2.49 2.30
N LEU A 376 28.80 -2.98 1.51
CA LEU A 376 28.85 -4.40 1.16
C LEU A 376 29.07 -5.29 2.38
N SER A 377 29.90 -4.86 3.36
CA SER A 377 30.07 -5.60 4.61
C SER A 377 28.75 -5.67 5.41
N VAL A 378 27.98 -4.57 5.45
CA VAL A 378 26.66 -4.56 6.08
C VAL A 378 25.71 -5.52 5.36
N LEU A 379 25.67 -5.53 4.01
CA LEU A 379 24.84 -6.48 3.25
C LEU A 379 25.24 -7.93 3.52
N ALA A 380 26.53 -8.23 3.65
CA ALA A 380 27.01 -9.55 4.02
C ALA A 380 26.56 -10.00 5.41
N ASP A 381 26.54 -9.08 6.38
CA ASP A 381 26.02 -9.35 7.73
C ASP A 381 24.50 -9.55 7.71
N LEU A 382 23.74 -8.80 6.88
CA LEU A 382 22.29 -8.93 6.76
C LEU A 382 21.86 -10.30 6.22
N ILE A 383 22.67 -10.98 5.41
CA ILE A 383 22.38 -12.35 4.93
C ILE A 383 22.33 -13.33 6.09
N ARG A 384 23.15 -13.12 7.13
CA ARG A 384 23.25 -13.98 8.31
C ARG A 384 22.10 -13.76 9.31
N VAL A 385 21.24 -12.77 9.09
CA VAL A 385 20.11 -12.49 9.98
C VAL A 385 19.05 -13.60 9.84
N PRO A 386 18.73 -14.31 10.93
CA PRO A 386 17.81 -15.45 10.88
C PRO A 386 16.38 -14.98 10.57
N SER A 387 15.67 -15.77 9.77
CA SER A 387 14.25 -15.56 9.42
C SER A 387 13.95 -14.25 8.67
N SER A 388 14.93 -13.68 7.97
CA SER A 388 14.70 -12.51 7.12
C SER A 388 13.98 -12.90 5.82
N SER A 389 13.01 -12.09 5.39
CA SER A 389 12.31 -12.23 4.10
C SER A 389 12.98 -11.47 2.97
N HIS A 390 14.07 -10.75 3.24
CA HIS A 390 14.67 -9.78 2.31
C HIS A 390 15.94 -10.27 1.58
N GLY A 391 16.21 -11.59 1.56
CA GLY A 391 17.40 -12.12 0.89
C GLY A 391 17.51 -11.73 -0.59
N LYS A 392 16.39 -11.69 -1.32
CA LYS A 392 16.38 -11.20 -2.70
C LYS A 392 16.77 -9.72 -2.79
N LEU A 393 16.22 -8.89 -1.89
CA LEU A 393 16.53 -7.44 -1.88
C LEU A 393 18.01 -7.20 -1.58
N VAL A 394 18.58 -7.96 -0.63
CA VAL A 394 20.01 -7.91 -0.33
C VAL A 394 20.84 -8.28 -1.56
N GLY A 395 20.47 -9.38 -2.25
CA GLY A 395 21.13 -9.82 -3.48
C GLY A 395 21.06 -8.77 -4.60
N ASP A 396 19.88 -8.19 -4.84
CA ASP A 396 19.68 -7.14 -5.83
C ASP A 396 20.56 -5.90 -5.53
N GLN A 397 20.74 -5.55 -4.24
CA GLN A 397 21.60 -4.45 -3.83
C GLN A 397 23.08 -4.77 -4.05
N ILE A 398 23.53 -5.99 -3.76
CA ILE A 398 24.91 -6.43 -4.02
C ILE A 398 25.24 -6.28 -5.51
N ILE A 399 24.37 -6.79 -6.37
CA ILE A 399 24.54 -6.70 -7.83
C ILE A 399 24.55 -5.23 -8.27
N ASP A 400 23.56 -4.42 -7.84
CA ASP A 400 23.46 -3.03 -8.27
C ASP A 400 24.70 -2.21 -7.90
N VAL A 401 25.22 -2.39 -6.69
CA VAL A 401 26.39 -1.68 -6.19
C VAL A 401 27.66 -2.13 -6.92
N CYS A 402 27.88 -3.44 -7.13
CA CYS A 402 29.04 -3.95 -7.83
C CYS A 402 29.08 -3.57 -9.32
N LEU A 403 27.89 -3.50 -9.96
CA LEU A 403 27.78 -3.04 -11.35
C LEU A 403 28.10 -1.55 -11.51
N ARG A 404 27.61 -0.71 -10.58
CA ARG A 404 27.71 0.75 -10.70
C ARG A 404 29.07 1.31 -10.25
N VAL A 405 29.70 0.67 -9.27
CA VAL A 405 30.91 1.18 -8.62
C VAL A 405 32.08 0.25 -8.91
N GLU A 406 32.83 0.57 -9.96
CA GLU A 406 33.94 -0.27 -10.43
C GLU A 406 35.03 -0.47 -9.38
N VAL A 407 35.42 0.59 -8.69
CA VAL A 407 36.52 0.62 -7.71
C VAL A 407 36.34 -0.38 -6.57
N ILE A 408 35.14 -0.80 -6.23
CA ILE A 408 34.90 -1.73 -5.12
C ILE A 408 34.85 -3.20 -5.52
N ARG A 409 34.95 -3.54 -6.81
CA ARG A 409 34.77 -4.91 -7.32
C ARG A 409 35.75 -5.89 -6.69
N GLU A 410 37.01 -5.50 -6.56
CA GLU A 410 38.04 -6.28 -5.86
C GLU A 410 37.65 -6.55 -4.40
N SER A 411 37.31 -5.51 -3.66
CA SER A 411 36.87 -5.65 -2.27
C SER A 411 35.55 -6.45 -2.17
N ALA A 412 34.66 -6.32 -3.14
CA ALA A 412 33.42 -7.07 -3.20
C ALA A 412 33.67 -8.57 -3.32
N VAL A 413 34.56 -8.98 -4.24
CA VAL A 413 34.94 -10.39 -4.41
C VAL A 413 35.58 -10.91 -3.11
N GLY A 414 36.49 -10.12 -2.49
CA GLY A 414 37.12 -10.49 -1.24
C GLY A 414 36.14 -10.69 -0.06
N ILE A 415 35.05 -9.93 -0.01
CA ILE A 415 33.99 -10.08 1.03
C ILE A 415 33.05 -11.23 0.69
N MET A 416 32.68 -11.41 -0.61
CA MET A 416 31.61 -12.32 -1.04
C MET A 416 32.10 -13.76 -1.24
N ALA A 417 33.34 -13.99 -1.67
CA ALA A 417 33.84 -15.35 -1.85
C ALA A 417 33.83 -16.20 -0.57
N PRO A 418 34.27 -15.68 0.61
CA PRO A 418 34.18 -16.42 1.88
C PRO A 418 32.73 -16.78 2.27
N ILE A 419 31.74 -16.00 1.85
CA ILE A 419 30.32 -16.28 2.13
C ILE A 419 29.85 -17.54 1.37
N LEU A 420 30.33 -17.75 0.15
CA LEU A 420 30.00 -18.97 -0.63
C LEU A 420 30.69 -20.22 -0.07
N ILE A 421 31.81 -20.05 0.58
CA ILE A 421 32.59 -21.16 1.20
C ILE A 421 31.99 -21.55 2.57
N ASP A 422 31.29 -20.61 3.25
CA ASP A 422 30.76 -20.83 4.58
C ASP A 422 29.63 -21.90 4.61
N PRO A 423 29.86 -23.09 5.16
CA PRO A 423 28.88 -24.16 5.19
C PRO A 423 27.64 -23.82 6.04
N THR A 424 27.80 -22.93 7.03
CA THR A 424 26.69 -22.55 7.92
C THR A 424 25.58 -21.84 7.18
N LEU A 425 25.90 -21.07 6.15
CA LEU A 425 24.91 -20.38 5.32
C LEU A 425 24.12 -21.35 4.45
N LEU A 426 24.73 -22.42 3.96
CA LEU A 426 24.01 -23.49 3.26
C LEU A 426 23.06 -24.24 4.19
N GLU A 427 23.43 -24.49 5.43
CA GLU A 427 22.53 -25.07 6.44
C GLU A 427 21.35 -24.14 6.74
N MET A 428 21.60 -22.81 6.82
CA MET A 428 20.55 -21.81 7.04
C MET A 428 19.50 -21.77 5.92
N THR A 429 19.82 -22.18 4.69
CA THR A 429 18.87 -22.22 3.56
C THR A 429 17.68 -23.14 3.81
N SER A 430 17.84 -24.16 4.65
CA SER A 430 16.76 -25.07 5.04
C SER A 430 15.73 -24.39 5.93
N VAL A 431 16.15 -23.41 6.73
CA VAL A 431 15.30 -22.65 7.68
C VAL A 431 14.81 -21.35 7.04
N ASN A 432 15.69 -20.63 6.35
CA ASN A 432 15.39 -19.35 5.72
C ASN A 432 15.38 -19.48 4.19
N LYS A 433 14.19 -19.44 3.60
CA LYS A 433 13.96 -19.64 2.16
C LYS A 433 14.47 -18.51 1.27
N THR A 434 14.85 -17.36 1.83
CA THR A 434 15.31 -16.19 1.07
C THR A 434 16.83 -16.09 0.97
N VAL A 435 17.59 -16.80 1.84
CA VAL A 435 19.06 -16.87 1.76
C VAL A 435 19.55 -17.36 0.39
N PRO A 436 18.93 -18.37 -0.26
CA PRO A 436 19.33 -18.81 -1.59
C PRO A 436 19.33 -17.70 -2.63
N ASP A 437 18.42 -16.71 -2.56
CA ASP A 437 18.37 -15.59 -3.51
C ASP A 437 19.58 -14.65 -3.34
N ALA A 438 20.03 -14.43 -2.10
CA ALA A 438 21.24 -13.68 -1.82
C ALA A 438 22.50 -14.44 -2.30
N LEU A 439 22.58 -15.76 -2.00
CA LEU A 439 23.68 -16.60 -2.46
C LEU A 439 23.78 -16.66 -3.99
N LYS A 440 22.65 -16.67 -4.69
CA LYS A 440 22.59 -16.56 -6.14
C LYS A 440 23.28 -15.29 -6.65
N ALA A 441 22.98 -14.15 -6.04
CA ALA A 441 23.55 -12.86 -6.42
C ALA A 441 25.06 -12.82 -6.15
N ILE A 442 25.47 -13.35 -5.01
CA ILE A 442 26.88 -13.43 -4.61
C ILE A 442 27.66 -14.31 -5.60
N ALA A 443 27.15 -15.51 -5.91
CA ALA A 443 27.78 -16.41 -6.87
C ALA A 443 27.92 -15.78 -8.25
N TRP A 444 26.91 -14.99 -8.66
CA TRP A 444 26.97 -14.25 -9.92
C TRP A 444 28.07 -13.18 -9.89
N VAL A 445 28.14 -12.36 -8.82
CA VAL A 445 29.17 -11.30 -8.70
C VAL A 445 30.59 -11.89 -8.67
N VAL A 446 30.79 -12.97 -7.89
CA VAL A 446 32.11 -13.62 -7.80
C VAL A 446 32.50 -14.26 -9.12
N GLY A 447 31.54 -14.87 -9.85
CA GLY A 447 31.79 -15.42 -11.19
C GLY A 447 32.11 -14.36 -12.25
N GLU A 448 31.42 -13.22 -12.22
CA GLU A 448 31.59 -12.11 -13.16
C GLU A 448 32.93 -11.40 -12.98
N TYR A 449 33.37 -11.23 -11.74
CA TYR A 449 34.61 -10.55 -11.40
C TYR A 449 35.70 -11.51 -10.91
N ALA A 450 35.71 -12.73 -11.46
CA ALA A 450 36.61 -13.81 -11.07
C ALA A 450 38.11 -13.47 -11.20
N HIS A 451 38.48 -12.49 -12.02
CA HIS A 451 39.86 -12.02 -12.18
C HIS A 451 40.44 -11.36 -10.91
N TYR A 452 39.63 -11.06 -9.89
CA TYR A 452 40.08 -10.58 -8.58
C TYR A 452 40.27 -11.71 -7.56
N LEU A 453 39.96 -12.96 -7.91
CA LEU A 453 40.12 -14.11 -7.02
C LEU A 453 41.57 -14.50 -6.89
N THR A 454 41.98 -14.84 -5.66
CA THR A 454 43.33 -15.34 -5.35
C THR A 454 43.37 -16.86 -5.16
N ASP A 455 42.27 -17.43 -4.64
CA ASP A 455 42.13 -18.86 -4.41
C ASP A 455 40.88 -19.40 -5.14
N HIS A 456 41.13 -20.29 -6.10
CA HIS A 456 40.08 -20.85 -6.95
C HIS A 456 39.61 -22.23 -6.43
N GLY A 457 40.51 -23.03 -5.83
CA GLY A 457 40.23 -24.43 -5.51
C GLY A 457 39.13 -24.60 -4.43
N GLU A 458 39.26 -23.88 -3.33
CA GLU A 458 38.31 -23.96 -2.21
C GLU A 458 36.92 -23.49 -2.65
N LEU A 459 36.87 -22.43 -3.44
CA LEU A 459 35.63 -21.90 -3.97
C LEU A 459 34.92 -22.88 -4.94
N MET A 460 35.70 -23.55 -5.80
CA MET A 460 35.20 -24.58 -6.71
C MET A 460 34.60 -25.77 -5.96
N HIS A 461 35.25 -26.19 -4.87
CA HIS A 461 34.69 -27.19 -3.97
C HIS A 461 33.38 -26.75 -3.37
N ALA A 462 33.24 -25.50 -2.92
CA ALA A 462 32.03 -24.95 -2.34
C ALA A 462 30.88 -24.89 -3.35
N LEU A 463 31.15 -24.45 -4.58
CA LEU A 463 30.11 -24.32 -5.63
C LEU A 463 29.56 -25.64 -6.12
N THR A 464 30.36 -26.73 -6.08
CA THR A 464 30.01 -28.05 -6.61
C THR A 464 29.71 -29.10 -5.54
N GLN A 465 29.64 -28.69 -4.25
CA GLN A 465 29.33 -29.61 -3.17
C GLN A 465 27.91 -30.17 -3.24
N GLN A 466 27.70 -31.38 -2.69
CA GLN A 466 26.41 -32.08 -2.76
C GLN A 466 25.24 -31.29 -2.15
N GLN A 467 25.48 -30.51 -1.11
CA GLN A 467 24.43 -29.68 -0.46
C GLN A 467 23.84 -28.64 -1.42
N VAL A 468 24.60 -28.16 -2.41
CA VAL A 468 24.10 -27.21 -3.42
C VAL A 468 22.94 -27.80 -4.25
N THR A 469 22.87 -29.11 -4.41
CA THR A 469 21.78 -29.79 -5.13
C THR A 469 20.43 -29.65 -4.45
N GLN A 470 20.39 -29.24 -3.18
CA GLN A 470 19.17 -29.00 -2.41
C GLN A 470 18.66 -27.55 -2.60
N LEU A 471 19.47 -26.66 -3.15
CA LEU A 471 19.08 -25.29 -3.43
C LEU A 471 18.06 -25.21 -4.57
N PRO A 472 17.29 -24.10 -4.68
CA PRO A 472 16.42 -23.86 -5.83
C PRO A 472 17.17 -23.91 -7.17
N GLY A 473 16.56 -24.43 -8.22
CA GLY A 473 17.15 -24.57 -9.53
C GLY A 473 17.84 -23.30 -10.09
N PRO A 474 17.22 -22.11 -9.99
CA PRO A 474 17.86 -20.86 -10.43
C PRO A 474 19.15 -20.49 -9.70
N VAL A 475 19.36 -20.98 -8.48
CA VAL A 475 20.60 -20.79 -7.74
C VAL A 475 21.66 -21.77 -8.25
N GLN A 476 21.29 -23.06 -8.36
CA GLN A 476 22.17 -24.11 -8.88
C GLN A 476 22.70 -23.75 -10.27
N SER A 477 21.85 -23.24 -11.16
CA SER A 477 22.23 -22.88 -12.53
C SER A 477 23.28 -21.75 -12.57
N ILE A 478 23.20 -20.78 -11.66
CA ILE A 478 24.19 -19.71 -11.55
C ILE A 478 25.48 -20.24 -10.94
N TYR A 479 25.41 -21.11 -9.93
CA TYR A 479 26.61 -21.73 -9.33
C TYR A 479 27.45 -22.48 -10.37
N ILE A 480 26.80 -23.30 -11.21
CA ILE A 480 27.46 -24.03 -12.30
C ILE A 480 28.08 -23.08 -13.30
N HIS A 481 27.36 -22.05 -13.71
CA HIS A 481 27.87 -21.06 -14.67
C HIS A 481 29.03 -20.23 -14.10
N SER A 482 28.93 -19.85 -12.81
CA SER A 482 30.03 -19.14 -12.12
C SER A 482 31.26 -20.02 -11.99
N ALA A 483 31.09 -21.33 -11.73
CA ALA A 483 32.23 -22.26 -11.72
C ALA A 483 32.98 -22.28 -13.07
N LEU A 484 32.27 -22.31 -14.19
CA LEU A 484 32.89 -22.22 -15.52
C LEU A 484 33.63 -20.91 -15.72
N LYS A 485 33.04 -19.78 -15.34
CA LYS A 485 33.69 -18.45 -15.45
C LYS A 485 34.96 -18.35 -14.61
N ILE A 486 34.95 -18.87 -13.39
CA ILE A 486 36.10 -18.86 -12.49
C ILE A 486 37.21 -19.75 -13.06
N TYR A 487 36.86 -20.94 -13.55
CA TYR A 487 37.84 -21.82 -14.18
C TYR A 487 38.49 -21.17 -15.42
N SER A 488 37.69 -20.59 -16.32
CA SER A 488 38.21 -19.92 -17.52
C SER A 488 39.09 -18.71 -17.18
N ASN A 489 38.76 -17.95 -16.12
CA ASN A 489 39.62 -16.86 -15.64
C ASN A 489 40.93 -17.37 -15.04
N ALA A 490 40.91 -18.48 -14.26
CA ALA A 490 42.11 -19.09 -13.70
C ALA A 490 43.09 -19.55 -14.80
N VAL A 491 42.57 -20.18 -15.85
CA VAL A 491 43.35 -20.57 -17.03
C VAL A 491 43.90 -19.35 -17.75
N SER A 492 43.09 -18.34 -18.02
CA SER A 492 43.53 -17.09 -18.66
C SER A 492 44.63 -16.38 -17.88
N ALA A 493 44.50 -16.28 -16.56
CA ALA A 493 45.53 -15.72 -15.68
C ALA A 493 46.82 -16.50 -15.71
N HIS A 494 46.77 -17.85 -15.70
CA HIS A 494 47.93 -18.73 -15.82
C HIS A 494 48.64 -18.55 -17.16
N LEU A 495 47.89 -18.53 -18.29
CA LEU A 495 48.44 -18.33 -19.61
C LEU A 495 49.12 -16.96 -19.76
N GLN A 496 48.50 -15.89 -19.24
CA GLN A 496 49.08 -14.55 -19.23
C GLN A 496 50.38 -14.47 -18.45
N ALA A 497 50.45 -15.16 -17.30
CA ALA A 497 51.65 -15.21 -16.47
C ALA A 497 52.79 -16.01 -17.15
N THR A 498 52.46 -17.05 -17.92
CA THR A 498 53.44 -18.00 -18.47
C THR A 498 53.91 -17.62 -19.86
N ARG A 499 53.01 -17.19 -20.76
CA ARG A 499 53.33 -16.83 -22.14
C ARG A 499 54.08 -15.49 -22.30
N GLY A 500 53.96 -14.61 -21.33
CA GLY A 500 54.44 -13.24 -21.47
C GLY A 500 53.73 -12.49 -22.61
N SER A 501 54.47 -11.99 -23.60
CA SER A 501 53.92 -11.24 -24.77
C SER A 501 53.70 -12.09 -26.03
N ASP A 502 54.01 -13.38 -26.02
CA ASP A 502 53.89 -14.23 -27.22
C ASP A 502 52.68 -15.19 -27.11
N ALA A 503 51.55 -14.77 -27.72
CA ALA A 503 50.29 -15.52 -27.70
C ALA A 503 50.31 -16.84 -28.50
N SER A 504 51.37 -17.08 -29.30
CA SER A 504 51.45 -18.28 -30.14
C SER A 504 52.02 -19.52 -29.42
N VAL A 505 52.49 -19.36 -28.19
CA VAL A 505 53.10 -20.44 -27.40
C VAL A 505 51.99 -21.25 -26.70
N LEU A 506 51.86 -22.51 -27.00
CA LEU A 506 51.01 -23.46 -26.29
C LEU A 506 51.64 -23.77 -24.93
N VAL A 507 50.88 -23.57 -23.88
CA VAL A 507 51.29 -23.83 -22.48
C VAL A 507 50.47 -25.01 -21.97
N PRO A 508 51.14 -26.11 -21.55
CA PRO A 508 50.42 -27.28 -21.04
C PRO A 508 49.70 -26.97 -19.74
N GLU A 509 48.64 -27.73 -19.45
CA GLU A 509 47.86 -27.65 -18.22
C GLU A 509 48.78 -27.96 -17.01
N THR A 510 48.66 -27.18 -15.96
CA THR A 510 49.35 -27.44 -14.69
C THR A 510 48.55 -28.41 -13.82
N GLU A 511 49.20 -29.07 -12.86
CA GLU A 511 48.56 -30.00 -11.93
C GLU A 511 47.41 -29.33 -11.16
N ASP A 512 47.62 -28.08 -10.71
CA ASP A 512 46.59 -27.28 -10.01
C ASP A 512 45.35 -27.01 -10.88
N LEU A 513 45.52 -26.70 -12.18
CA LEU A 513 44.40 -26.44 -13.10
C LEU A 513 43.69 -27.75 -13.47
N ALA A 514 44.43 -28.86 -13.62
CA ALA A 514 43.86 -30.18 -13.83
C ALA A 514 43.01 -30.61 -12.60
N ASP A 515 43.50 -30.39 -11.41
CA ASP A 515 42.73 -30.63 -10.17
C ASP A 515 41.43 -29.83 -10.12
N ILE A 516 41.46 -28.54 -10.46
CA ILE A 516 40.27 -27.69 -10.54
C ILE A 516 39.31 -28.24 -11.60
N ARG A 517 39.78 -28.59 -12.77
CA ARG A 517 38.96 -29.20 -13.83
C ARG A 517 38.29 -30.49 -13.36
N ASP A 518 39.03 -31.35 -12.67
CA ASP A 518 38.51 -32.61 -12.15
C ASP A 518 37.49 -32.43 -11.03
N ILE A 519 37.65 -31.40 -10.20
CA ILE A 519 36.65 -31.01 -9.19
C ILE A 519 35.29 -30.66 -9.83
N ILE A 520 35.30 -29.80 -10.87
CA ILE A 520 34.05 -29.31 -11.50
C ILE A 520 33.50 -30.31 -12.53
N GLY A 521 34.34 -31.09 -13.22
CA GLY A 521 33.94 -32.04 -14.29
C GLY A 521 33.70 -33.46 -13.83
N GLY A 522 34.11 -33.79 -12.59
CA GLY A 522 34.09 -35.15 -12.05
C GLY A 522 32.75 -35.61 -11.52
N LYS A 523 32.77 -36.55 -10.57
CA LYS A 523 31.57 -37.16 -9.97
C LYS A 523 30.63 -36.14 -9.29
N ARG A 524 31.13 -34.96 -8.92
CA ARG A 524 30.37 -33.90 -8.29
C ARG A 524 29.33 -33.25 -9.22
N LEU A 525 29.59 -33.24 -10.53
CA LEU A 525 28.67 -32.67 -11.52
C LEU A 525 27.50 -33.59 -11.86
N ILE A 526 27.62 -34.91 -11.66
CA ILE A 526 26.60 -35.90 -12.01
C ILE A 526 25.24 -35.60 -11.43
N PRO A 527 25.06 -35.22 -10.12
CA PRO A 527 23.78 -34.90 -9.56
C PRO A 527 23.07 -33.72 -10.25
N PHE A 528 23.82 -32.75 -10.74
CA PHE A 528 23.29 -31.60 -11.47
C PHE A 528 22.84 -31.98 -12.89
N MET A 529 23.55 -32.89 -13.56
CA MET A 529 23.15 -33.38 -14.87
C MET A 529 21.88 -34.20 -14.89
N VAL A 530 21.46 -34.77 -13.77
CA VAL A 530 20.18 -35.48 -13.60
C VAL A 530 19.10 -34.65 -12.91
N SER A 531 19.35 -33.36 -12.73
CA SER A 531 18.39 -32.44 -12.09
C SER A 531 17.06 -32.41 -12.84
N LEU A 532 15.97 -32.24 -12.09
CA LEU A 532 14.63 -32.03 -12.62
C LEU A 532 14.49 -30.63 -13.26
N ASN A 533 15.33 -29.68 -12.87
CA ASN A 533 15.34 -28.34 -13.45
C ASN A 533 16.09 -28.38 -14.77
N LEU A 534 15.43 -27.98 -15.86
CA LEU A 534 15.97 -28.02 -17.21
C LEU A 534 17.22 -27.14 -17.34
N GLU A 535 17.21 -25.94 -16.80
CA GLU A 535 18.33 -24.97 -16.87
C GLU A 535 19.58 -25.51 -16.17
N VAL A 536 19.43 -26.15 -15.01
CA VAL A 536 20.55 -26.77 -14.27
C VAL A 536 21.12 -27.91 -15.08
N ARG A 537 20.24 -28.76 -15.62
CA ARG A 537 20.68 -29.91 -16.44
C ARG A 537 21.42 -29.45 -17.71
N GLU A 538 20.86 -28.49 -18.44
CA GLU A 538 21.48 -27.94 -19.64
C GLU A 538 22.85 -27.36 -19.35
N ARG A 539 22.98 -26.48 -18.36
CA ARG A 539 24.26 -25.85 -18.01
C ARG A 539 25.31 -26.87 -17.53
N SER A 540 24.89 -27.88 -16.75
CA SER A 540 25.81 -28.91 -16.28
C SER A 540 26.25 -29.84 -17.40
N CYS A 541 25.36 -30.20 -18.35
CA CYS A 541 25.75 -30.99 -19.52
C CYS A 541 26.69 -30.20 -20.45
N GLN A 542 26.41 -28.89 -20.69
CA GLN A 542 27.29 -28.01 -21.46
C GLN A 542 28.66 -27.90 -20.80
N LEU A 543 28.72 -27.64 -19.48
CA LEU A 543 29.95 -27.60 -18.74
C LEU A 543 30.75 -28.91 -18.92
N LYS A 544 30.06 -30.05 -18.72
CA LYS A 544 30.71 -31.37 -18.91
C LYS A 544 31.29 -31.55 -20.34
N THR A 545 30.50 -31.19 -21.37
CA THR A 545 30.96 -31.30 -22.77
C THR A 545 32.15 -30.40 -23.06
N ILE A 546 32.18 -29.18 -22.50
CA ILE A 546 33.32 -28.26 -22.64
C ILE A 546 34.56 -28.85 -21.97
N LEU A 547 34.40 -29.36 -20.72
CA LEU A 547 35.57 -29.92 -20.01
C LEU A 547 36.09 -31.21 -20.65
N ASP A 548 35.23 -32.06 -21.22
CA ASP A 548 35.60 -33.24 -21.96
C ASP A 548 36.36 -32.86 -23.26
N ALA A 549 35.87 -31.85 -24.00
CA ALA A 549 36.55 -31.34 -25.19
C ALA A 549 37.90 -30.71 -24.85
N VAL A 550 38.04 -30.06 -23.70
CA VAL A 550 39.35 -29.53 -23.23
C VAL A 550 40.30 -30.67 -22.91
N GLN A 551 39.83 -31.74 -22.27
CA GLN A 551 40.62 -32.92 -21.96
C GLN A 551 41.09 -33.62 -23.24
N ASP A 552 40.15 -33.86 -24.15
CA ASP A 552 40.49 -34.52 -25.44
C ASP A 552 41.52 -33.69 -26.25
N ALA A 553 41.36 -32.38 -26.29
CA ALA A 553 42.27 -31.45 -26.95
C ALA A 553 43.66 -31.44 -26.27
N GLU A 554 43.74 -31.48 -24.95
CA GLU A 554 45.01 -31.52 -24.20
C GLU A 554 45.73 -32.86 -24.35
N ASP A 555 44.95 -33.96 -24.47
CA ASP A 555 45.49 -35.31 -24.73
C ASP A 555 46.04 -35.47 -26.18
N GLU A 556 45.46 -34.70 -27.15
CA GLU A 556 45.92 -34.69 -28.54
C GLU A 556 47.22 -33.85 -28.69
N GLU A 557 47.22 -32.63 -28.13
CA GLU A 557 48.37 -31.71 -28.18
C GLU A 557 48.40 -30.88 -26.89
N ALA A 558 49.46 -31.03 -26.12
CA ALA A 558 49.64 -30.32 -24.85
C ALA A 558 49.56 -28.79 -25.04
N GLY A 559 48.63 -28.17 -24.30
CA GLY A 559 48.33 -26.74 -24.34
C GLY A 559 47.22 -26.35 -25.32
N SER A 560 46.68 -27.26 -26.12
CA SER A 560 45.58 -26.91 -27.02
C SER A 560 44.22 -26.80 -26.25
N GLY A 561 44.04 -27.61 -25.20
CA GLY A 561 42.93 -27.49 -24.30
C GLY A 561 42.90 -26.16 -23.57
N MET A 562 44.04 -25.66 -23.12
CA MET A 562 44.19 -24.36 -22.48
C MET A 562 43.86 -23.21 -23.42
N ALA A 563 44.27 -23.31 -24.71
CA ALA A 563 43.92 -22.30 -25.72
C ALA A 563 42.41 -22.22 -25.98
N LEU A 564 41.70 -23.36 -25.96
CA LEU A 564 40.26 -23.41 -26.11
C LEU A 564 39.53 -22.66 -24.95
N ILE A 565 39.99 -22.85 -23.72
CA ILE A 565 39.45 -22.17 -22.56
C ILE A 565 39.76 -20.66 -22.58
N GLU A 566 40.91 -20.27 -23.12
CA GLU A 566 41.26 -18.84 -23.26
C GLU A 566 40.30 -18.11 -24.20
N GLU A 567 39.88 -18.72 -25.30
CA GLU A 567 38.84 -18.16 -26.16
C GLU A 567 37.52 -17.98 -25.42
N LEU A 568 37.15 -18.97 -24.61
CA LEU A 568 35.97 -18.87 -23.78
C LEU A 568 36.08 -17.76 -22.71
N ALA A 569 37.25 -17.59 -22.11
CA ALA A 569 37.50 -16.50 -21.15
C ALA A 569 37.41 -15.13 -21.82
N ASN A 570 37.84 -14.97 -23.05
CA ASN A 570 37.70 -13.73 -23.82
C ASN A 570 36.23 -13.39 -24.09
N VAL A 571 35.37 -14.38 -24.35
CA VAL A 571 33.90 -14.17 -24.48
C VAL A 571 33.31 -13.69 -23.16
N PHE A 572 33.77 -14.23 -22.04
CA PHE A 572 33.25 -13.77 -20.71
C PHE A 572 33.83 -12.42 -20.28
N ALA A 573 34.93 -11.97 -20.84
CA ALA A 573 35.57 -10.70 -20.53
C ALA A 573 34.90 -9.49 -21.21
N GLU A 574 33.91 -9.70 -22.10
CA GLU A 574 33.16 -8.60 -22.71
C GLU A 574 32.43 -7.79 -21.66
N GLU A 575 32.48 -6.46 -21.76
CA GLU A 575 31.80 -5.58 -20.85
C GLU A 575 30.28 -5.77 -20.92
N ILE A 576 29.64 -5.85 -19.74
CA ILE A 576 28.17 -5.90 -19.62
C ILE A 576 27.58 -4.59 -20.09
N GLN A 577 26.84 -4.65 -21.19
CA GLN A 577 26.20 -3.51 -21.80
C GLN A 577 24.86 -3.16 -21.10
N PRO A 578 24.49 -1.87 -21.02
CA PRO A 578 23.26 -1.47 -20.35
C PRO A 578 22.02 -1.95 -21.11
N VAL A 579 21.10 -2.59 -20.39
CA VAL A 579 19.84 -3.12 -20.94
C VAL A 579 18.78 -2.03 -21.11
N SER A 580 18.89 -0.91 -20.41
CA SER A 580 17.91 0.19 -20.50
C SER A 580 17.90 0.78 -21.92
N THR A 581 16.71 0.87 -22.55
CA THR A 581 16.52 1.47 -23.89
C THR A 581 17.05 2.90 -24.01
N LYS A 582 17.03 3.68 -22.92
CA LYS A 582 17.62 5.03 -22.90
C LYS A 582 19.15 5.01 -22.91
N ALA A 583 19.74 4.04 -22.25
CA ALA A 583 21.19 3.87 -22.23
C ALA A 583 21.68 3.27 -23.55
N GLN A 584 20.99 2.26 -24.09
CA GLN A 584 21.30 1.66 -25.39
C GLN A 584 21.30 2.69 -26.54
N ARG A 585 20.39 3.67 -26.52
CA ARG A 585 20.39 4.75 -27.51
C ARG A 585 21.62 5.67 -27.47
N LYS A 586 22.41 5.61 -26.42
CA LYS A 586 23.67 6.37 -26.28
C LYS A 586 24.88 5.59 -26.73
N LEU A 587 24.73 4.28 -26.96
CA LEU A 587 25.80 3.46 -27.46
C LEU A 587 26.06 3.83 -28.92
N THR A 588 27.29 4.01 -29.28
CA THR A 588 27.73 4.15 -30.64
C THR A 588 27.73 2.78 -31.29
N ALA A 589 27.27 2.69 -32.54
CA ALA A 589 27.37 1.45 -33.30
C ALA A 589 28.87 1.07 -33.45
N PRO A 590 29.20 -0.22 -33.33
CA PRO A 590 30.58 -0.69 -33.63
C PRO A 590 31.02 -0.19 -34.99
N GLU A 591 32.31 0.17 -35.12
CA GLU A 591 32.86 0.74 -36.38
C GLU A 591 32.72 -0.24 -37.55
N ASP A 592 32.74 -1.54 -37.28
CA ASP A 592 32.65 -2.62 -38.26
C ASP A 592 31.20 -2.92 -38.68
N LEU A 593 30.19 -2.36 -38.01
CA LEU A 593 28.79 -2.62 -38.30
C LEU A 593 28.24 -1.65 -39.36
N ASN A 594 28.06 -2.15 -40.57
CA ASN A 594 27.37 -1.40 -41.61
C ASN A 594 25.85 -1.50 -41.47
N VAL A 595 25.25 -0.55 -40.74
CA VAL A 595 23.79 -0.50 -40.49
C VAL A 595 22.96 -0.34 -41.79
N ASN A 596 23.56 0.05 -42.88
CA ASN A 596 22.92 0.28 -44.18
C ASN A 596 23.13 -0.90 -45.16
N ALA A 597 23.89 -1.91 -44.78
CA ALA A 597 24.02 -3.11 -45.58
C ALA A 597 22.65 -3.84 -45.64
N PRO A 598 22.23 -4.30 -46.82
CA PRO A 598 21.05 -5.17 -46.89
C PRO A 598 21.38 -6.48 -46.14
N LEU A 599 20.39 -6.99 -45.38
CA LEU A 599 20.47 -8.33 -44.79
C LEU A 599 20.78 -9.33 -45.91
N SER A 600 21.69 -10.28 -45.62
CA SER A 600 22.05 -11.28 -46.61
C SER A 600 20.83 -12.09 -47.01
N THR A 601 20.74 -12.44 -48.29
CA THR A 601 19.62 -13.22 -48.87
C THR A 601 19.50 -14.64 -48.28
N GLU A 602 20.44 -15.07 -47.45
CA GLU A 602 20.38 -16.35 -46.73
C GLU A 602 19.18 -16.47 -45.79
N TRP A 603 18.59 -15.36 -45.35
CA TRP A 603 17.42 -15.35 -44.48
C TRP A 603 16.09 -15.30 -45.22
N ASP A 604 16.08 -15.08 -46.58
CA ASP A 604 14.86 -14.95 -47.37
C ASP A 604 14.04 -16.25 -47.35
N HIS A 605 14.69 -17.42 -47.27
CA HIS A 605 14.02 -18.72 -47.19
C HIS A 605 13.23 -18.95 -45.89
N LEU A 606 13.58 -18.25 -44.81
CA LEU A 606 12.83 -18.29 -43.55
C LEU A 606 11.59 -17.41 -43.59
N LEU A 607 11.57 -16.39 -44.42
CA LEU A 607 10.43 -15.50 -44.61
C LEU A 607 9.41 -16.09 -45.61
N GLU A 608 9.88 -16.93 -46.58
CA GLU A 608 9.01 -17.57 -47.59
C GLU A 608 8.25 -18.80 -47.05
N SER A 609 8.73 -19.42 -45.92
CA SER A 609 8.14 -20.67 -45.39
C SER A 609 6.88 -20.46 -44.55
N SER A 610 6.44 -19.21 -44.30
CA SER A 610 5.23 -18.96 -43.47
C SER A 610 3.93 -18.75 -44.28
N ASP A 611 3.98 -18.73 -45.63
CA ASP A 611 2.84 -18.43 -46.46
C ASP A 611 2.26 -19.63 -47.25
N SER A 612 2.69 -20.86 -46.97
CA SER A 612 2.19 -22.04 -47.69
C SER A 612 1.46 -23.03 -46.79
N GLU A 613 0.34 -22.67 -46.25
CA GLU A 613 -0.74 -23.60 -45.87
C GLU A 613 -2.04 -22.84 -45.63
N SER A 614 -2.82 -22.70 -46.66
CA SER A 614 -4.27 -22.72 -46.77
C SER A 614 -4.81 -21.73 -47.84
N ASP A 615 -4.96 -22.20 -49.07
CA ASP A 615 -6.05 -21.71 -49.92
C ASP A 615 -6.39 -22.76 -50.98
N ASP A 616 -7.41 -23.50 -50.71
CA ASP A 616 -8.19 -24.16 -51.74
C ASP A 616 -9.64 -23.63 -51.73
N GLU A 617 -10.06 -23.25 -52.93
CA GLU A 617 -11.44 -23.03 -53.42
C GLU A 617 -12.21 -21.75 -53.06
N TYR A 618 -12.22 -20.74 -53.92
CA TYR A 618 -13.44 -20.50 -54.70
C TYR A 618 -13.19 -19.51 -55.89
N SER A 619 -13.64 -19.93 -57.01
CA SER A 619 -13.53 -19.32 -58.36
C SER A 619 -14.19 -17.95 -58.53
N GLY A 620 -13.55 -17.09 -59.34
CA GLY A 620 -14.28 -16.34 -60.38
C GLY A 620 -14.49 -14.84 -60.22
N ARG A 621 -13.71 -13.98 -60.82
CA ARG A 621 -14.11 -13.06 -61.88
C ARG A 621 -13.05 -11.97 -62.17
N LYS A 622 -12.76 -11.83 -63.42
CA LYS A 622 -11.89 -10.82 -64.08
C LYS A 622 -12.26 -9.37 -63.76
N GLY A 623 -11.24 -8.52 -63.66
CA GLY A 623 -11.42 -7.09 -63.97
C GLY A 623 -10.29 -6.12 -63.54
N LYS A 624 -9.44 -5.76 -64.48
CA LYS A 624 -8.78 -4.48 -64.71
C LYS A 624 -7.63 -4.00 -63.86
N LYS A 625 -6.47 -3.93 -64.49
CA LYS A 625 -5.22 -3.22 -64.16
C LYS A 625 -5.43 -1.76 -63.74
N GLY A 626 -4.73 -1.42 -62.66
CA GLY A 626 -4.46 -0.04 -62.29
C GLY A 626 -3.12 0.01 -61.53
N LYS A 627 -2.08 0.52 -62.18
CA LYS A 627 -0.77 0.79 -61.56
C LYS A 627 -0.90 1.78 -60.46
N LYS A 628 -0.50 1.42 -59.23
CA LYS A 628 -0.16 2.38 -58.16
C LYS A 628 1.15 2.00 -57.52
N LYS A 629 2.06 2.96 -57.52
CA LYS A 629 3.41 2.94 -56.94
C LYS A 629 3.34 2.57 -55.44
N SER A 630 4.10 1.57 -55.05
CA SER A 630 4.35 1.20 -53.64
C SER A 630 5.23 2.26 -52.96
N LYS A 631 4.72 2.89 -51.94
CA LYS A 631 5.54 3.56 -50.90
C LYS A 631 5.64 2.57 -49.74
N GLY A 632 6.85 2.17 -49.39
CA GLY A 632 7.16 1.29 -48.29
C GLY A 632 6.77 1.84 -46.92
N PRO A 633 6.61 0.98 -45.91
CA PRO A 633 6.10 1.36 -44.60
C PRO A 633 7.13 2.18 -43.83
N LYS A 634 6.66 3.26 -43.21
CA LYS A 634 7.52 4.26 -42.57
C LYS A 634 7.83 4.01 -41.09
N ASN A 635 7.17 3.10 -40.38
CA ASN A 635 7.52 2.80 -38.98
C ASN A 635 6.90 1.46 -38.48
N VAL A 636 7.63 0.75 -37.66
CA VAL A 636 7.28 -0.52 -37.02
C VAL A 636 6.10 -0.39 -36.01
N THR A 637 5.75 0.82 -35.61
CA THR A 637 4.59 1.12 -34.74
C THR A 637 3.24 1.02 -35.42
N ASP A 638 3.20 0.92 -36.77
CA ASP A 638 1.93 0.81 -37.52
C ASP A 638 1.35 -0.61 -37.58
N LEU A 639 2.07 -1.62 -37.09
CA LEU A 639 1.65 -3.03 -37.15
C LEU A 639 0.66 -3.43 -36.02
N PHE A 640 0.51 -2.63 -34.97
CA PHE A 640 -0.34 -2.97 -33.81
C PHE A 640 -1.54 -2.05 -33.60
N THR A 641 -1.81 -1.10 -34.48
CA THR A 641 -2.99 -0.25 -34.41
C THR A 641 -4.05 -0.72 -35.41
N VAL A 642 -5.11 -1.31 -34.91
CA VAL A 642 -6.33 -1.56 -35.67
C VAL A 642 -6.91 -0.21 -36.06
N LYS A 643 -6.77 0.18 -37.34
CA LYS A 643 -7.37 1.42 -37.88
C LYS A 643 -8.89 1.26 -37.93
N LYS A 644 -9.60 1.82 -36.97
CA LYS A 644 -11.04 1.97 -37.02
C LYS A 644 -11.43 2.83 -38.25
N SER A 645 -12.49 2.44 -38.95
CA SER A 645 -12.95 3.21 -40.11
C SER A 645 -13.48 4.58 -39.68
N LYS A 646 -13.37 5.60 -40.53
CA LYS A 646 -13.90 6.96 -40.23
C LYS A 646 -15.38 6.96 -39.85
N GLU A 647 -16.15 5.97 -40.34
CA GLU A 647 -17.56 5.78 -40.01
C GLU A 647 -17.77 5.22 -38.59
N GLN A 648 -16.86 4.35 -38.09
CA GLN A 648 -16.91 3.83 -36.73
C GLN A 648 -16.57 4.92 -35.72
N ILE A 649 -15.55 5.75 -35.99
CA ILE A 649 -15.20 6.89 -35.16
C ILE A 649 -16.35 7.91 -35.08
N ALA A 650 -16.97 8.23 -36.22
CA ALA A 650 -18.11 9.15 -36.26
C ALA A 650 -19.36 8.58 -35.54
N LYS A 651 -19.52 7.26 -35.47
CA LYS A 651 -20.62 6.60 -34.76
C LYS A 651 -20.37 6.62 -33.25
N GLU A 652 -19.14 6.34 -32.82
CA GLU A 652 -18.73 6.43 -31.42
C GLU A 652 -18.79 7.87 -30.87
N GLU A 653 -18.39 8.87 -31.66
CA GLU A 653 -18.54 10.29 -31.28
C GLU A 653 -20.00 10.72 -31.16
N LYS A 654 -20.87 10.20 -32.03
CA LYS A 654 -22.30 10.51 -32.00
C LYS A 654 -23.00 9.85 -30.80
N GLU A 655 -22.59 8.66 -30.42
CA GLU A 655 -23.07 7.97 -29.21
C GLU A 655 -22.56 8.65 -27.95
N ALA A 656 -21.29 9.06 -27.90
CA ALA A 656 -20.72 9.80 -26.78
C ALA A 656 -21.39 11.16 -26.56
N ARG A 657 -21.68 11.91 -27.66
CA ARG A 657 -22.46 13.16 -27.58
C ARG A 657 -23.90 12.92 -27.10
N LYS A 658 -24.50 11.80 -27.44
CA LYS A 658 -25.85 11.43 -26.99
C LYS A 658 -25.89 11.04 -25.52
N MET A 659 -24.86 10.33 -25.06
CA MET A 659 -24.67 10.04 -23.63
C MET A 659 -24.42 11.31 -22.81
N LEU A 660 -23.57 12.21 -23.29
CA LEU A 660 -23.29 13.49 -22.62
C LEU A 660 -24.54 14.38 -22.55
N ALA A 661 -25.35 14.41 -23.62
CA ALA A 661 -26.62 15.14 -23.66
C ALA A 661 -27.66 14.54 -22.67
N ASN A 662 -27.71 13.21 -22.57
CA ASN A 662 -28.56 12.53 -21.59
C ASN A 662 -28.09 12.72 -20.18
N HIS A 663 -26.78 12.74 -19.95
CA HIS A 663 -26.17 13.05 -18.65
C HIS A 663 -26.45 14.51 -18.23
N LYS A 664 -26.27 15.48 -19.14
CA LYS A 664 -26.66 16.88 -18.90
C LYS A 664 -28.16 17.03 -18.64
N LYS A 665 -29.01 16.24 -19.29
CA LYS A 665 -30.46 16.27 -19.06
C LYS A 665 -30.86 15.64 -17.71
N LYS A 666 -30.14 14.63 -17.24
CA LYS A 666 -30.30 14.06 -15.88
C LYS A 666 -29.77 14.96 -14.79
N MET A 667 -28.70 15.72 -15.04
CA MET A 667 -28.04 16.60 -14.09
C MET A 667 -28.51 18.07 -14.17
N GLY A 668 -29.39 18.41 -15.10
CA GLY A 668 -29.82 19.78 -15.36
C GLY A 668 -30.52 20.50 -14.20
N ASN A 669 -30.94 19.77 -13.16
CA ASN A 669 -31.53 20.37 -11.95
C ASN A 669 -30.49 20.59 -10.81
N TYR A 670 -29.22 20.23 -10.99
CA TYR A 670 -28.16 20.36 -9.98
C TYR A 670 -27.25 21.58 -10.16
N TYR A 671 -27.29 22.22 -11.32
CA TYR A 671 -26.55 23.46 -11.57
C TYR A 671 -27.53 24.64 -11.57
N LEU A 672 -27.69 25.32 -10.40
CA LEU A 672 -28.30 26.62 -10.33
C LEU A 672 -27.38 27.62 -11.03
N ALA A 673 -27.83 28.12 -12.20
CA ALA A 673 -27.23 29.29 -12.81
C ALA A 673 -27.42 30.48 -11.85
N PRO A 674 -26.45 31.40 -11.70
CA PRO A 674 -26.65 32.60 -10.92
C PRO A 674 -27.78 33.42 -11.53
N GLU A 675 -28.75 33.83 -10.71
CA GLU A 675 -29.87 34.68 -11.09
C GLU A 675 -29.36 35.98 -11.71
N ALA A 676 -29.75 36.22 -12.95
CA ALA A 676 -29.52 37.49 -13.63
C ALA A 676 -30.46 38.52 -13.04
N GLU A 677 -29.92 39.51 -12.33
CA GLU A 677 -30.65 40.72 -11.96
C GLU A 677 -31.03 41.46 -13.24
N THR A 678 -32.34 41.68 -13.38
CA THR A 678 -32.93 42.56 -14.40
C THR A 678 -32.68 44.02 -14.07
N GLY A 679 -31.93 44.71 -14.91
CA GLY A 679 -31.76 46.17 -14.77
C GLY A 679 -30.94 46.79 -15.89
N SER A 680 -31.64 47.29 -16.91
CA SER A 680 -31.42 48.42 -17.83
C SER A 680 -30.03 48.73 -18.41
N SER A 681 -30.04 48.63 -19.73
CA SER A 681 -29.39 49.56 -20.73
C SER A 681 -27.95 50.00 -20.56
N GLY A 682 -27.14 49.71 -21.59
CA GLY A 682 -26.16 50.64 -22.02
C GLY A 682 -24.75 50.12 -22.30
N ARG A 683 -24.40 50.10 -23.57
CA ARG A 683 -23.06 50.12 -24.19
C ARG A 683 -22.10 48.93 -24.03
N LYS A 684 -22.08 48.14 -25.08
CA LYS A 684 -21.02 47.15 -25.37
C LYS A 684 -19.64 47.75 -25.40
N SER A 685 -18.70 47.22 -24.65
CA SER A 685 -17.28 47.44 -24.78
C SER A 685 -16.52 46.16 -25.12
N LYS A 686 -15.53 46.30 -25.97
CA LYS A 686 -14.71 45.29 -26.66
C LYS A 686 -13.81 44.44 -25.73
N LYS A 687 -14.21 44.10 -24.49
CA LYS A 687 -13.39 43.33 -23.57
C LYS A 687 -13.87 41.87 -23.35
N ASP A 688 -15.04 41.53 -23.85
CA ASP A 688 -15.67 40.20 -23.58
C ASP A 688 -15.24 39.07 -24.52
N SER A 689 -14.51 39.42 -25.62
CA SER A 689 -14.04 38.41 -26.57
C SER A 689 -12.80 37.61 -26.15
N LYS A 690 -12.05 38.09 -25.11
CA LYS A 690 -10.88 37.38 -24.61
C LYS A 690 -11.20 36.40 -23.43
N ALA A 691 -12.30 36.62 -22.73
CA ALA A 691 -12.75 35.73 -21.66
C ALA A 691 -13.46 34.46 -22.20
N ALA A 692 -14.18 34.59 -23.32
CA ALA A 692 -14.82 33.45 -23.97
C ALA A 692 -13.83 32.48 -24.65
N ALA A 693 -12.66 32.99 -25.11
CA ALA A 693 -11.61 32.17 -25.70
C ALA A 693 -10.80 31.39 -24.64
N ALA A 694 -10.73 31.89 -23.38
CA ALA A 694 -10.06 31.18 -22.29
C ALA A 694 -10.92 30.04 -21.71
N LEU A 695 -12.24 30.18 -21.71
CA LEU A 695 -13.17 29.13 -21.25
C LEU A 695 -13.27 27.95 -22.23
N THR A 696 -13.10 28.18 -23.54
CA THR A 696 -13.08 27.08 -24.53
C THR A 696 -11.77 26.31 -24.54
N ALA A 697 -10.65 26.89 -24.08
CA ALA A 697 -9.37 26.21 -23.98
C ALA A 697 -9.30 25.25 -22.77
N THR A 698 -9.96 25.59 -21.66
CA THR A 698 -10.03 24.74 -20.45
C THR A 698 -10.96 23.53 -20.67
N ASP A 699 -12.04 23.71 -21.44
CA ASP A 699 -12.94 22.59 -21.80
C ASP A 699 -12.26 21.60 -22.75
N SER A 700 -11.36 22.04 -23.61
CA SER A 700 -10.60 21.16 -24.50
C SER A 700 -9.57 20.32 -23.75
N ALA A 701 -8.93 20.88 -22.73
CA ALA A 701 -7.95 20.15 -21.91
C ALA A 701 -8.63 19.12 -20.99
N ALA A 702 -9.81 19.45 -20.43
CA ALA A 702 -10.62 18.51 -19.65
C ALA A 702 -11.15 17.36 -20.50
N MET A 703 -11.49 17.63 -21.76
CA MET A 703 -11.96 16.61 -22.70
C MET A 703 -10.81 15.67 -23.15
N GLN A 704 -9.59 16.17 -23.29
CA GLN A 704 -8.40 15.36 -23.57
C GLN A 704 -7.99 14.48 -22.38
N ALA A 705 -8.08 14.99 -21.16
CA ALA A 705 -7.83 14.22 -19.94
C ALA A 705 -8.88 13.10 -19.75
N MET A 706 -10.14 13.36 -20.07
CA MET A 706 -11.21 12.37 -19.99
C MET A 706 -11.10 11.29 -21.08
N GLN A 707 -10.62 11.65 -22.27
CA GLN A 707 -10.31 10.68 -23.33
C GLN A 707 -9.10 9.80 -23.00
N ALA A 708 -8.09 10.34 -22.33
CA ALA A 708 -6.95 9.57 -21.84
C ALA A 708 -7.37 8.58 -20.75
N HIS A 709 -8.28 8.96 -19.87
CA HIS A 709 -8.80 8.09 -18.80
C HIS A 709 -9.67 6.96 -19.36
N MET A 710 -10.49 7.22 -20.39
CA MET A 710 -11.29 6.20 -21.05
C MET A 710 -10.45 5.22 -21.88
N ALA A 711 -9.33 5.67 -22.45
CA ALA A 711 -8.39 4.80 -23.16
C ALA A 711 -7.62 3.86 -22.22
N ALA A 712 -7.34 4.28 -20.99
CA ALA A 712 -6.68 3.45 -19.97
C ALA A 712 -7.59 2.33 -19.44
N HIS A 713 -8.91 2.53 -19.40
CA HIS A 713 -9.88 1.50 -18.97
C HIS A 713 -10.28 0.48 -20.04
N SER A 714 -9.93 0.68 -21.30
CA SER A 714 -10.27 -0.25 -22.39
C SER A 714 -9.29 -1.40 -22.60
N LEU A 715 -8.21 -1.47 -21.80
CA LEU A 715 -7.17 -2.51 -21.90
C LEU A 715 -7.34 -3.70 -20.92
N GLY A 716 -8.46 -3.77 -20.18
CA GLY A 716 -8.77 -4.86 -19.26
C GLY A 716 -10.05 -5.61 -19.66
N GLY A 717 -9.98 -6.44 -20.71
CA GLY A 717 -11.06 -7.37 -21.04
C GLY A 717 -10.98 -8.63 -20.17
N PRO A 718 -12.12 -9.15 -19.65
CA PRO A 718 -12.12 -10.38 -18.85
C PRO A 718 -11.93 -11.61 -19.72
N VAL A 719 -11.03 -12.48 -19.27
CA VAL A 719 -10.84 -13.82 -19.84
C VAL A 719 -12.07 -14.67 -19.52
N SER A 720 -12.89 -15.00 -20.53
CA SER A 720 -14.02 -15.90 -20.43
C SER A 720 -13.55 -17.36 -20.28
N ARG A 721 -13.99 -18.03 -19.23
CA ARG A 721 -13.92 -19.48 -19.11
C ARG A 721 -14.94 -20.15 -20.04
N PRO A 722 -14.61 -21.27 -20.68
CA PRO A 722 -15.57 -21.99 -21.52
C PRO A 722 -16.61 -22.72 -20.66
N SER A 723 -17.88 -22.51 -21.02
CA SER A 723 -19.01 -23.23 -20.46
C SER A 723 -19.12 -24.63 -21.10
N ILE A 724 -19.10 -25.64 -20.25
CA ILE A 724 -19.51 -27.02 -20.67
C ILE A 724 -21.03 -27.11 -20.52
N LYS A 725 -21.71 -27.39 -21.61
CA LYS A 725 -23.10 -27.83 -21.64
C LYS A 725 -23.16 -29.31 -21.23
N GLY A 726 -23.94 -29.65 -20.23
CA GLY A 726 -24.34 -31.00 -19.89
C GLY A 726 -25.86 -31.03 -19.85
N GLU A 727 -26.44 -31.97 -20.57
CA GLU A 727 -27.84 -32.23 -20.74
C GLU A 727 -28.48 -32.92 -19.52
N ASP A 728 -29.79 -32.73 -19.40
CA ASP A 728 -30.70 -33.34 -18.42
C ASP A 728 -30.60 -34.86 -18.32
N ASP A 729 -30.74 -35.41 -17.14
CA ASP A 729 -31.85 -36.34 -16.87
C ASP A 729 -32.05 -36.57 -15.35
N SER A 730 -33.30 -36.81 -15.03
CA SER A 730 -33.96 -37.07 -13.76
C SER A 730 -33.55 -38.33 -13.03
N SER A 731 -33.58 -38.33 -11.73
CA SER A 731 -34.49 -39.20 -10.92
C SER A 731 -34.07 -39.19 -9.43
N ASP A 732 -35.13 -39.22 -8.64
CA ASP A 732 -35.20 -39.37 -7.20
C ASP A 732 -34.36 -40.52 -6.64
N GLU A 733 -33.88 -40.36 -5.43
CA GLU A 733 -34.08 -41.31 -4.32
C GLU A 733 -33.36 -40.82 -3.04
N ASP A 734 -34.12 -40.91 -1.96
CA ASP A 734 -33.73 -40.69 -0.56
C ASP A 734 -32.64 -41.68 -0.14
N GLU A 735 -31.76 -41.21 0.76
CA GLU A 735 -31.27 -42.04 1.88
C GLU A 735 -30.52 -41.19 2.94
N ASP A 736 -31.03 -41.32 4.15
CA ASP A 736 -30.40 -40.93 5.42
C ASP A 736 -28.99 -41.49 5.57
N PHE A 737 -28.08 -40.73 6.18
CA PHE A 737 -27.13 -41.29 7.16
C PHE A 737 -26.54 -40.26 8.11
N GLU A 738 -26.39 -40.70 9.32
CA GLU A 738 -26.03 -40.05 10.59
C GLU A 738 -24.62 -39.46 10.65
N GLU A 739 -24.55 -38.43 11.52
CA GLU A 739 -23.49 -38.04 12.45
C GLU A 739 -22.07 -38.61 12.29
N GLU A 740 -21.10 -37.65 12.20
CA GLU A 740 -19.95 -37.70 13.10
C GLU A 740 -19.34 -36.33 13.34
N ALA A 741 -19.18 -36.04 14.62
CA ALA A 741 -18.68 -34.79 15.16
C ALA A 741 -17.18 -34.67 14.97
N ALA A 742 -16.72 -33.53 14.44
CA ALA A 742 -15.36 -33.06 14.67
C ALA A 742 -15.36 -31.60 15.11
N MET A 743 -15.07 -31.39 16.37
CA MET A 743 -14.76 -30.08 16.94
C MET A 743 -13.59 -29.44 16.20
N LYS A 744 -13.82 -28.31 15.56
CA LYS A 744 -12.79 -27.32 15.29
C LYS A 744 -13.13 -26.05 16.02
N THR A 745 -12.29 -25.70 16.97
CA THR A 745 -12.26 -24.44 17.70
C THR A 745 -12.09 -23.29 16.70
N GLY A 746 -13.18 -22.60 16.38
CA GLY A 746 -13.17 -21.35 15.61
C GLY A 746 -12.98 -20.17 16.55
N GLY A 747 -11.93 -19.41 16.34
CA GLY A 747 -11.65 -18.16 17.05
C GLY A 747 -12.77 -17.14 16.85
N TYR A 748 -13.19 -16.58 17.95
CA TYR A 748 -14.24 -15.60 18.12
C TYR A 748 -13.87 -14.24 17.53
N GLN A 749 -14.69 -13.69 16.63
CA GLN A 749 -14.70 -12.27 16.29
C GLN A 749 -16.04 -11.66 16.70
N PRO A 750 -16.06 -10.60 17.54
CA PRO A 750 -17.30 -9.93 17.92
C PRO A 750 -17.83 -9.09 16.76
N THR A 751 -18.95 -9.47 16.20
CA THR A 751 -19.73 -8.65 15.27
C THR A 751 -20.59 -7.69 16.09
N ASN A 752 -20.06 -6.53 16.47
CA ASN A 752 -20.81 -5.49 17.12
C ASN A 752 -20.96 -4.30 16.19
N ALA A 753 -22.20 -3.94 15.86
CA ALA A 753 -22.51 -2.73 15.07
C ALA A 753 -21.93 -1.46 15.74
N ALA A 754 -21.83 -1.44 17.07
CA ALA A 754 -21.18 -0.37 17.83
C ALA A 754 -19.67 -0.29 17.59
N SER A 755 -18.96 -1.42 17.37
CA SER A 755 -17.53 -1.42 17.09
C SER A 755 -17.23 -0.94 15.66
N LYS A 756 -18.11 -1.26 14.70
CA LYS A 756 -17.99 -0.72 13.33
C LYS A 756 -18.25 0.78 13.25
N LEU A 757 -19.21 1.27 14.05
CA LEU A 757 -19.50 2.71 14.16
C LEU A 757 -18.40 3.47 14.90
N HIS A 758 -17.81 2.86 15.91
CA HIS A 758 -16.70 3.45 16.65
C HIS A 758 -15.41 3.46 15.80
N SER A 759 -15.20 2.44 14.97
CA SER A 759 -14.08 2.42 14.03
C SER A 759 -14.20 3.50 12.95
N ASN A 760 -15.42 3.81 12.48
CA ASN A 760 -15.64 4.90 11.53
C ASN A 760 -15.53 6.30 12.16
N LEU A 761 -15.66 6.42 13.50
CA LEU A 761 -15.50 7.67 14.23
C LEU A 761 -14.09 7.91 14.76
N VAL A 762 -13.34 6.84 15.03
CA VAL A 762 -11.99 6.88 15.59
C VAL A 762 -10.91 6.77 14.49
N ALA A 763 -11.29 6.33 13.29
CA ALA A 763 -10.37 6.04 12.21
C ALA A 763 -9.94 7.26 11.39
N TYR A 764 -9.43 8.30 12.04
CA TYR A 764 -8.37 9.08 11.43
C TYR A 764 -7.06 8.77 12.16
N ASP A 765 -6.53 7.60 11.85
CA ASP A 765 -5.14 7.27 12.10
C ASP A 765 -4.37 7.57 10.80
N PRO A 766 -3.55 8.62 10.76
CA PRO A 766 -2.76 8.96 9.58
C PRO A 766 -1.69 7.92 9.24
N LEU A 767 -1.59 6.84 10.04
CA LEU A 767 -0.64 5.74 9.84
C LEU A 767 -1.27 4.51 9.16
N LYS A 768 -2.60 4.49 8.92
CA LYS A 768 -3.23 3.41 8.15
C LYS A 768 -3.41 3.85 6.71
N PRO A 769 -2.81 3.14 5.74
CA PRO A 769 -3.17 3.32 4.34
C PRO A 769 -4.65 2.95 4.14
N SER A 770 -5.36 3.73 3.31
CA SER A 770 -6.75 3.50 2.95
C SER A 770 -6.90 2.14 2.28
N GLU A 771 -7.45 1.16 3.01
CA GLU A 771 -7.86 -0.11 2.43
C GLU A 771 -9.14 0.09 1.62
N GLY A 772 -9.05 -0.16 0.34
CA GLY A 772 -10.20 -0.29 -0.55
C GLY A 772 -11.04 -1.49 -0.14
N ARG A 773 -12.35 -1.31 -0.13
CA ARG A 773 -13.32 -2.36 0.16
C ARG A 773 -13.18 -3.51 -0.83
N GLY A 774 -12.77 -4.67 -0.35
CA GLY A 774 -12.91 -5.97 -0.98
C GLY A 774 -13.49 -6.93 0.04
N GLU A 775 -14.47 -7.72 -0.40
CA GLU A 775 -15.22 -8.69 0.40
C GLU A 775 -14.31 -9.75 1.03
N GLY A 776 -14.60 -10.08 2.26
CA GLY A 776 -14.16 -11.10 3.16
C GLY A 776 -13.45 -12.34 2.63
N GLU A 777 -12.12 -12.27 2.70
CA GLU A 777 -11.29 -13.44 3.00
C GLU A 777 -10.20 -12.96 3.96
N MET A 778 -9.91 -13.77 4.99
CA MET A 778 -8.84 -13.46 5.94
C MET A 778 -7.54 -13.34 5.17
N PRO A 779 -6.79 -12.25 5.28
CA PRO A 779 -5.49 -12.17 4.64
C PRO A 779 -4.55 -13.17 5.32
N THR A 780 -4.10 -14.13 4.57
CA THR A 780 -2.78 -14.72 4.75
C THR A 780 -1.79 -13.57 4.82
N VAL A 781 -0.87 -13.65 5.78
CA VAL A 781 0.14 -12.63 6.06
C VAL A 781 0.95 -12.37 4.79
N GLU A 782 0.44 -11.50 3.93
CA GLU A 782 1.19 -10.90 2.84
C GLU A 782 1.61 -9.49 3.24
N ALA A 783 2.83 -9.20 2.87
CA ALA A 783 3.61 -8.04 3.21
C ALA A 783 2.82 -6.73 3.29
N TYR A 784 3.09 -5.95 4.33
CA TYR A 784 2.70 -4.56 4.44
C TYR A 784 2.97 -3.84 3.12
N PRO A 785 2.00 -3.07 2.58
CA PRO A 785 2.22 -2.31 1.37
C PRO A 785 3.39 -1.35 1.58
N ARG A 786 4.30 -1.38 0.64
CA ARG A 786 5.44 -0.47 0.60
C ARG A 786 4.91 0.96 0.57
N PHE A 787 5.18 1.72 1.60
CA PHE A 787 4.86 3.14 1.66
C PHE A 787 5.75 3.86 0.63
N ASP A 788 5.16 4.39 -0.42
CA ASP A 788 5.82 5.34 -1.30
C ASP A 788 5.58 6.75 -0.74
N PRO A 789 6.60 7.47 -0.25
CA PRO A 789 6.43 8.80 0.31
C PRO A 789 6.06 9.88 -0.70
N TYR A 790 5.94 9.53 -2.00
CA TYR A 790 5.63 10.46 -3.09
C TYR A 790 4.25 10.27 -3.72
N GLU A 791 3.50 9.22 -3.38
CA GLU A 791 2.10 9.12 -3.77
C GLU A 791 1.23 9.91 -2.78
N ARG A 792 0.90 11.12 -3.18
CA ARG A 792 -0.24 11.87 -2.63
C ARG A 792 -1.48 11.33 -3.31
N ASP A 793 -2.21 10.46 -2.61
CA ASP A 793 -3.53 10.02 -3.06
C ASP A 793 -4.55 11.12 -2.78
N ASP A 794 -4.79 11.98 -3.77
CA ASP A 794 -5.78 13.07 -3.74
C ASP A 794 -7.22 12.56 -4.04
N THR A 795 -7.48 11.25 -4.01
CA THR A 795 -8.68 10.67 -4.63
C THR A 795 -9.81 10.27 -3.70
N PHE A 796 -9.81 10.60 -2.40
CA PHE A 796 -11.00 10.34 -1.58
C PHE A 796 -11.49 11.57 -0.81
N ASN A 797 -12.35 12.34 -1.46
CA ASN A 797 -13.16 13.36 -0.80
C ASN A 797 -14.65 12.97 -0.95
N PRO A 798 -15.31 12.45 0.11
CA PRO A 798 -16.73 12.10 0.05
C PRO A 798 -17.65 13.33 -0.06
N PHE A 799 -17.10 14.54 -0.08
CA PHE A 799 -17.84 15.81 -0.17
C PHE A 799 -17.50 16.61 -1.43
N SER A 800 -16.77 16.03 -2.40
CA SER A 800 -16.56 16.67 -3.70
C SER A 800 -17.65 16.24 -4.69
N VAL A 801 -18.88 16.70 -4.46
CA VAL A 801 -19.94 16.83 -5.46
C VAL A 801 -20.62 18.19 -5.26
#